data_2742943cac737b2c06b50b13df39d53c
#
_entry.id   2742943cac737b2c06b50b13df39d53c
#
_cell.length_a   1.000
_cell.length_b   1.000
_cell.length_c   1.000
_cell.angle_alpha   90.00
_cell.angle_beta   90.00
_cell.angle_gamma   90.00
#
_symmetry.space_group_name_H-M   'P 1'
#
loop_
_entity.id
_entity.type
_entity.pdbx_description
1 polymer ?
#
loop_
_entity_poly.entity_id
_entity_poly.type
_entity_poly.pdbx_seq_one_letter_code
_entity_poly.pdbx_strand_id
1 'polypeptide(L)'
;MLFSSCPLPLYASEASIVFPDTLSTPFKRYSLKPFMRPARKTVGIALSGGGANGIAQIGVLKALDEERIPVDYIAGTSMGAIIGGLYSCGYSPADLEIIAETLPWQSVLSIREENPRARIFLEQQRIRDRSTIAIRFDKLKLMIPKSLSSAQALTGTLDLLVLNGIYHSWQDFNSLPVQFRAVSTDLISGKRITLTSGSLSEAMRASSTIPVLFEPIERDGYRLVDGGLVANLPVDELDVVNASYKIAVDTHGSMYSKSGDLDLPWKAADQAISILTGLQYPAQLEKADLVITPDLQSHNATDFSDVKALIEAGYKKGRVLAGTIRRSIETRPVRETDIGSYNKSYLFDGGESANREHTGIVSGIVRNGTALNRTLTELLETDLFTSVYAVIDKPKKNIVFHLTPLPRIARITITGGPQGVLSIEEGETCFRPVIGQLYTNTTATRSLEDLVRLYRKKGYSLVEPQKVILSGDNLQVTMSSGMVNGIEIVQNRNSIGLTPILREIKIDTTTAIRSGKAEESAENLYETGVFSRVSLSAEKTPFIDDGSGRTLTFSLVEKPSSVLRLGLRYDETSNAQFLLDLRNENIGGTTSSFGGWIKAGKNNSVANLEFAMPRIGSTHFTLFSRLFFDQREFDTRDLRFSADFNGYDSDDIASYGIQRYGITGAFGTRIRKNGRLAIDFTLQNAQSYHATDSGPATLRTAELNLLSVGASLTIDSRNSAQIPTSGSYTHLSYTVTPELLDNDASFWQLSGIHEENIPLGSHTTLQLSGAAGISGSYMPLSEQFFLGGPGNAYSRRFIGLKQNDLIGNNMATAGLQLSYSPPFEIIFPASFLLQYNAGNVWEKRSDMSLSRLIHGIGTGIVWNTPAGPAKLTVSKGFAFLREEGDRESSSLRFSDTLWYFSLGHDF
;
A
#
# COMPACT_ATOMS: atom_id res chain seq x y z
N MET A 1 57.91 -21.37 20.00
CA MET A 1 58.75 -22.41 19.45
C MET A 1 58.04 -23.72 19.60
N LEU A 2 57.75 -24.29 18.51
CA LEU A 2 57.51 -25.64 18.05
C LEU A 2 56.42 -25.63 16.98
N PHE A 3 56.78 -25.11 15.79
CA PHE A 3 56.15 -25.51 14.56
C PHE A 3 56.53 -26.95 14.29
N SER A 4 55.59 -27.87 14.60
CA SER A 4 55.62 -29.20 14.03
C SER A 4 55.40 -29.02 12.54
N SER A 5 56.48 -29.16 11.75
CA SER A 5 56.48 -29.29 10.34
C SER A 5 55.77 -30.58 9.95
N CYS A 6 54.48 -30.45 9.65
CA CYS A 6 53.80 -31.43 8.79
C CYS A 6 54.49 -31.31 7.42
N PRO A 7 55.12 -32.35 6.90
CA PRO A 7 55.69 -32.29 5.54
C PRO A 7 54.49 -32.19 4.60
N LEU A 8 54.30 -31.02 4.03
CA LEU A 8 53.58 -30.91 2.78
C LEU A 8 54.21 -31.89 1.82
N PRO A 9 53.53 -32.93 1.31
CA PRO A 9 54.07 -33.76 0.30
C PRO A 9 54.50 -32.85 -0.87
N LEU A 10 55.73 -33.03 -1.29
CA LEU A 10 56.29 -32.35 -2.46
C LEU A 10 55.58 -32.90 -3.72
N TYR A 11 54.39 -32.35 -4.02
CA TYR A 11 53.64 -32.65 -5.23
C TYR A 11 54.03 -31.74 -6.38
N ALA A 12 55.31 -31.68 -6.74
CA ALA A 12 55.70 -30.98 -7.94
C ALA A 12 55.23 -31.71 -9.23
N SER A 13 54.58 -32.87 -9.09
CA SER A 13 54.14 -33.74 -10.19
C SER A 13 52.62 -34.06 -10.15
N GLU A 14 51.88 -33.67 -9.12
CA GLU A 14 50.48 -34.01 -8.96
C GLU A 14 49.65 -32.74 -8.79
N ALA A 15 48.55 -32.60 -9.52
CA ALA A 15 47.58 -31.56 -9.31
C ALA A 15 46.27 -32.21 -8.85
N SER A 16 45.79 -31.82 -7.69
CA SER A 16 44.54 -32.31 -7.12
C SER A 16 43.60 -31.19 -6.78
N ILE A 17 42.35 -31.36 -7.14
CA ILE A 17 41.23 -30.50 -6.72
C ILE A 17 40.25 -31.41 -6.01
N VAL A 18 40.16 -31.29 -4.69
CA VAL A 18 39.24 -32.07 -3.85
C VAL A 18 38.04 -31.23 -3.47
N PHE A 19 36.88 -31.74 -3.78
CA PHE A 19 35.65 -31.15 -3.23
C PHE A 19 35.47 -31.57 -1.76
N PRO A 20 35.18 -30.65 -0.88
CA PRO A 20 34.78 -31.06 0.45
C PRO A 20 33.54 -31.96 0.35
N ASP A 21 33.47 -32.97 1.19
CA ASP A 21 32.32 -33.87 1.28
C ASP A 21 31.09 -33.07 1.78
N THR A 22 30.25 -32.62 0.85
CA THR A 22 29.07 -31.77 1.12
C THR A 22 27.83 -32.57 1.43
N LEU A 23 27.87 -33.87 1.18
CA LEU A 23 26.70 -34.73 1.33
C LEU A 23 26.33 -34.99 2.78
N SER A 24 27.27 -34.81 3.71
CA SER A 24 27.09 -34.98 5.15
C SER A 24 26.75 -33.69 5.89
N THR A 25 26.90 -32.53 5.25
CA THR A 25 26.59 -31.25 5.91
C THR A 25 25.16 -30.83 5.66
N PRO A 26 24.40 -30.40 6.69
CA PRO A 26 23.09 -29.83 6.46
C PRO A 26 23.22 -28.61 5.56
N PHE A 27 22.33 -28.48 4.59
CA PHE A 27 22.23 -27.28 3.77
C PHE A 27 21.96 -26.09 4.71
N LYS A 28 22.99 -25.40 5.14
CA LYS A 28 22.85 -24.26 6.05
C LYS A 28 22.26 -23.05 5.39
N ARG A 29 22.33 -22.95 4.05
CA ARG A 29 21.79 -21.84 3.26
C ARG A 29 21.49 -22.31 1.86
N TYR A 30 20.35 -21.88 1.29
CA TYR A 30 20.10 -21.94 -0.15
C TYR A 30 21.12 -21.03 -0.79
N SER A 31 22.05 -21.53 -1.46
CA SER A 31 23.00 -20.73 -2.19
C SER A 31 22.94 -21.13 -3.64
N LEU A 32 22.59 -20.19 -4.52
CA LEU A 32 22.81 -20.30 -5.96
C LEU A 32 24.32 -20.35 -6.28
N LYS A 33 25.17 -20.15 -5.27
CA LYS A 33 26.62 -20.23 -5.44
C LYS A 33 27.03 -21.71 -5.48
N PRO A 34 27.67 -22.19 -6.53
CA PRO A 34 28.28 -23.51 -6.55
C PRO A 34 29.24 -23.64 -5.36
N PHE A 35 29.31 -24.82 -4.77
CA PHE A 35 30.06 -25.10 -3.56
C PHE A 35 31.59 -24.82 -3.66
N MET A 36 32.10 -24.99 -4.87
CA MET A 36 33.37 -24.39 -5.29
C MET A 36 33.12 -23.62 -6.58
N ARG A 37 33.49 -22.37 -6.58
CA ARG A 37 33.42 -21.59 -7.81
C ARG A 37 34.54 -22.09 -8.74
N PRO A 38 34.22 -22.42 -9.99
CA PRO A 38 35.26 -22.53 -10.98
C PRO A 38 36.09 -21.25 -10.97
N ALA A 39 37.37 -21.32 -11.44
CA ALA A 39 38.26 -20.16 -11.51
C ALA A 39 37.71 -19.14 -12.54
N ARG A 40 36.64 -18.44 -12.18
CA ARG A 40 36.06 -17.37 -12.96
C ARG A 40 36.14 -16.05 -12.17
N LYS A 41 36.08 -14.95 -12.90
CA LYS A 41 35.92 -13.64 -12.26
C LYS A 41 34.55 -13.57 -11.58
N THR A 42 34.54 -12.97 -10.38
CA THR A 42 33.30 -12.63 -9.71
C THR A 42 32.62 -11.48 -10.45
N VAL A 43 31.31 -11.57 -10.66
CA VAL A 43 30.52 -10.57 -11.40
C VAL A 43 29.74 -9.70 -10.43
N GLY A 44 30.01 -8.40 -10.49
CA GLY A 44 29.24 -7.38 -9.80
C GLY A 44 28.41 -6.56 -10.78
N ILE A 45 27.17 -6.26 -10.41
CA ILE A 45 26.26 -5.43 -11.21
C ILE A 45 25.90 -4.17 -10.43
N ALA A 46 26.15 -3.00 -11.01
CA ALA A 46 25.64 -1.73 -10.53
C ALA A 46 24.36 -1.39 -11.30
N LEU A 47 23.26 -1.20 -10.57
CA LEU A 47 21.94 -0.85 -11.09
C LEU A 47 21.63 0.61 -10.79
N SER A 48 21.46 1.43 -11.83
CA SER A 48 21.19 2.85 -11.67
C SER A 48 19.77 3.13 -11.16
N GLY A 49 19.57 4.31 -10.59
CA GLY A 49 18.25 4.90 -10.47
C GLY A 49 17.70 5.29 -11.84
N GLY A 50 16.39 5.54 -11.94
CA GLY A 50 15.77 5.94 -13.21
C GLY A 50 14.23 5.93 -13.16
N GLY A 51 13.62 5.78 -12.00
CA GLY A 51 12.16 5.68 -11.89
C GLY A 51 11.60 4.55 -12.75
N ALA A 52 10.60 4.83 -13.59
CA ALA A 52 10.02 3.85 -14.51
C ALA A 52 11.04 3.25 -15.48
N ASN A 53 11.99 4.05 -15.96
CA ASN A 53 13.06 3.59 -16.84
C ASN A 53 13.90 2.47 -16.21
N GLY A 54 14.05 2.48 -14.88
CA GLY A 54 14.74 1.46 -14.12
C GLY A 54 14.17 0.06 -14.30
N ILE A 55 12.90 -0.07 -14.66
CA ILE A 55 12.23 -1.36 -14.92
C ILE A 55 12.94 -2.14 -16.05
N ALA A 56 13.61 -1.46 -16.98
CA ALA A 56 14.38 -2.11 -18.04
C ALA A 56 15.51 -3.01 -17.50
N GLN A 57 15.97 -2.78 -16.26
CA GLN A 57 16.98 -3.61 -15.61
C GLN A 57 16.51 -5.05 -15.41
N ILE A 58 15.19 -5.27 -15.25
CA ILE A 58 14.59 -6.61 -15.18
C ILE A 58 14.91 -7.40 -16.47
N GLY A 59 14.77 -6.74 -17.63
CA GLY A 59 15.09 -7.34 -18.93
C GLY A 59 16.57 -7.69 -19.06
N VAL A 60 17.46 -6.84 -18.55
CA VAL A 60 18.90 -7.13 -18.52
C VAL A 60 19.20 -8.35 -17.65
N LEU A 61 18.66 -8.41 -16.42
CA LEU A 61 18.82 -9.56 -15.53
C LEU A 61 18.25 -10.85 -16.16
N LYS A 62 17.12 -10.76 -16.88
CA LYS A 62 16.53 -11.87 -17.62
C LYS A 62 17.47 -12.42 -18.69
N ALA A 63 18.09 -11.54 -19.47
CA ALA A 63 19.05 -11.93 -20.48
C ALA A 63 20.31 -12.59 -19.89
N LEU A 64 20.79 -12.09 -18.74
CA LEU A 64 21.94 -12.68 -18.03
C LEU A 64 21.60 -14.06 -17.46
N ASP A 65 20.40 -14.23 -16.89
CA ASP A 65 19.95 -15.51 -16.31
C ASP A 65 19.78 -16.59 -17.39
N GLU A 66 19.13 -16.27 -18.51
CA GLU A 66 18.97 -17.18 -19.67
C GLU A 66 20.32 -17.63 -20.24
N GLU A 67 21.28 -16.72 -20.29
CA GLU A 67 22.66 -17.02 -20.75
C GLU A 67 23.53 -17.63 -19.65
N ARG A 68 22.95 -17.92 -18.47
CA ARG A 68 23.63 -18.50 -17.29
C ARG A 68 24.88 -17.72 -16.88
N ILE A 69 24.84 -16.39 -16.99
CA ILE A 69 25.87 -15.50 -16.49
C ILE A 69 25.64 -15.34 -14.99
N PRO A 70 26.57 -15.78 -14.14
CA PRO A 70 26.40 -15.71 -12.71
C PRO A 70 26.52 -14.27 -12.21
N VAL A 71 25.64 -13.86 -11.29
CA VAL A 71 25.68 -12.59 -10.59
C VAL A 71 26.06 -12.85 -9.14
N ASP A 72 27.16 -12.25 -8.66
CA ASP A 72 27.66 -12.45 -7.30
C ASP A 72 27.32 -11.30 -6.38
N TYR A 73 27.31 -10.07 -6.91
CA TYR A 73 27.09 -8.84 -6.17
C TYR A 73 26.18 -7.91 -6.94
N ILE A 74 25.28 -7.23 -6.22
CA ILE A 74 24.49 -6.13 -6.75
C ILE A 74 24.61 -4.92 -5.86
N ALA A 75 24.91 -3.76 -6.46
CA ALA A 75 24.79 -2.45 -5.85
C ALA A 75 23.71 -1.67 -6.60
N GLY A 76 22.71 -1.15 -5.91
CA GLY A 76 21.57 -0.48 -6.54
C GLY A 76 21.23 0.86 -5.91
N THR A 77 20.75 1.78 -6.74
CA THR A 77 20.21 3.08 -6.33
C THR A 77 18.78 3.22 -6.80
N SER A 78 17.88 3.73 -5.94
CA SER A 78 16.47 4.02 -6.29
C SER A 78 15.75 2.78 -6.84
N MET A 79 15.19 2.83 -8.06
CA MET A 79 14.57 1.65 -8.71
C MET A 79 15.57 0.50 -8.84
N GLY A 80 16.85 0.78 -9.08
CA GLY A 80 17.89 -0.25 -9.10
C GLY A 80 18.11 -0.94 -7.76
N ALA A 81 17.90 -0.23 -6.65
CA ALA A 81 17.92 -0.84 -5.32
C ALA A 81 16.70 -1.75 -5.10
N ILE A 82 15.52 -1.37 -5.58
CA ILE A 82 14.30 -2.20 -5.50
C ILE A 82 14.49 -3.48 -6.30
N ILE A 83 14.86 -3.38 -7.57
CA ILE A 83 15.03 -4.54 -8.45
C ILE A 83 16.17 -5.43 -7.96
N GLY A 84 17.31 -4.83 -7.61
CA GLY A 84 18.48 -5.55 -7.12
C GLY A 84 18.22 -6.25 -5.78
N GLY A 85 17.52 -5.60 -4.86
CA GLY A 85 17.16 -6.17 -3.56
C GLY A 85 16.18 -7.35 -3.70
N LEU A 86 15.15 -7.21 -4.54
CA LEU A 86 14.20 -8.29 -4.83
C LEU A 86 14.88 -9.47 -5.55
N TYR A 87 15.74 -9.23 -6.53
CA TYR A 87 16.52 -10.27 -7.16
C TYR A 87 17.44 -11.00 -6.14
N SER A 88 18.07 -10.25 -5.25
CA SER A 88 18.96 -10.80 -4.23
C SER A 88 18.22 -11.66 -3.20
N CYS A 89 16.96 -11.38 -2.90
CA CYS A 89 16.15 -12.22 -2.01
C CYS A 89 15.42 -13.37 -2.74
N GLY A 90 15.78 -13.64 -4.02
CA GLY A 90 15.42 -14.86 -4.72
C GLY A 90 14.25 -14.76 -5.70
N TYR A 91 13.79 -13.56 -6.02
CA TYR A 91 12.86 -13.38 -7.14
C TYR A 91 13.61 -13.60 -8.46
N SER A 92 13.11 -14.49 -9.30
CA SER A 92 13.62 -14.63 -10.65
C SER A 92 13.27 -13.41 -11.50
N PRO A 93 13.99 -13.15 -12.61
CA PRO A 93 13.60 -12.08 -13.54
C PRO A 93 12.16 -12.22 -14.05
N ALA A 94 11.66 -13.45 -14.22
CA ALA A 94 10.27 -13.71 -14.60
C ALA A 94 9.28 -13.31 -13.47
N ASP A 95 9.61 -13.58 -12.21
CA ASP A 95 8.79 -13.12 -11.08
C ASP A 95 8.76 -11.59 -11.00
N LEU A 96 9.92 -10.94 -11.22
CA LEU A 96 10.03 -9.48 -11.24
C LEU A 96 9.24 -8.85 -12.40
N GLU A 97 9.21 -9.48 -13.57
CA GLU A 97 8.39 -9.08 -14.73
C GLU A 97 6.91 -9.09 -14.36
N ILE A 98 6.41 -10.18 -13.77
CA ILE A 98 5.02 -10.30 -13.31
C ILE A 98 4.69 -9.23 -12.25
N ILE A 99 5.56 -9.04 -11.27
CA ILE A 99 5.38 -8.01 -10.24
C ILE A 99 5.30 -6.63 -10.88
N ALA A 100 6.24 -6.28 -11.76
CA ALA A 100 6.27 -4.98 -12.42
C ALA A 100 5.03 -4.71 -13.29
N GLU A 101 4.48 -5.73 -13.96
CA GLU A 101 3.27 -5.62 -14.77
C GLU A 101 1.99 -5.53 -13.95
N THR A 102 1.95 -6.13 -12.76
CA THR A 102 0.72 -6.24 -11.96
C THR A 102 0.61 -5.18 -10.87
N LEU A 103 1.72 -4.57 -10.47
CA LEU A 103 1.71 -3.51 -9.46
C LEU A 103 0.91 -2.29 -9.93
N PRO A 104 -0.01 -1.76 -9.10
CA PRO A 104 -0.71 -0.52 -9.39
C PRO A 104 0.20 0.69 -9.10
N TRP A 105 1.19 0.94 -9.97
CA TRP A 105 2.24 1.94 -9.77
C TRP A 105 1.74 3.32 -9.37
N GLN A 106 0.61 3.77 -9.96
CA GLN A 106 0.00 5.06 -9.60
C GLN A 106 -0.42 5.13 -8.14
N SER A 107 -0.88 4.02 -7.56
CA SER A 107 -1.26 3.94 -6.15
C SER A 107 -0.04 3.78 -5.26
N VAL A 108 0.93 2.92 -5.65
CA VAL A 108 2.15 2.63 -4.87
C VAL A 108 3.04 3.87 -4.74
N LEU A 109 3.14 4.68 -5.79
CA LEU A 109 3.94 5.91 -5.84
C LEU A 109 3.10 7.19 -5.65
N SER A 110 1.85 7.06 -5.19
CA SER A 110 0.97 8.20 -4.99
C SER A 110 1.53 9.20 -3.97
N ILE A 111 1.51 10.47 -4.34
CA ILE A 111 1.80 11.59 -3.43
C ILE A 111 0.56 12.06 -2.66
N ARG A 112 -0.64 11.55 -2.99
CA ARG A 112 -1.86 11.85 -2.24
C ARG A 112 -1.91 11.02 -0.96
N GLU A 113 -2.69 11.51 0.01
CA GLU A 113 -2.87 10.82 1.30
C GLU A 113 -3.40 9.39 1.08
N GLU A 114 -2.68 8.41 1.58
CA GLU A 114 -2.79 7.00 1.19
C GLU A 114 -3.91 6.25 1.92
N ASN A 115 -4.54 6.86 2.95
CA ASN A 115 -5.67 6.24 3.63
C ASN A 115 -6.98 6.51 2.90
N PRO A 116 -7.49 5.57 2.08
CA PRO A 116 -8.80 5.71 1.48
C PRO A 116 -9.84 5.98 2.56
N ARG A 117 -10.71 6.97 2.34
CA ARG A 117 -11.74 7.36 3.30
C ARG A 117 -12.56 6.16 3.80
N ALA A 118 -12.87 5.23 2.91
CA ALA A 118 -13.63 4.03 3.23
C ALA A 118 -12.93 3.05 4.20
N ARG A 119 -11.62 3.19 4.42
CA ARG A 119 -10.83 2.29 5.28
C ARG A 119 -10.56 2.84 6.68
N ILE A 120 -10.73 4.15 6.91
CA ILE A 120 -10.57 4.76 8.24
C ILE A 120 -11.85 4.67 9.07
N PHE A 121 -11.71 4.86 10.37
CA PHE A 121 -12.85 4.79 11.29
C PHE A 121 -13.89 5.87 11.01
N LEU A 122 -15.17 5.56 11.23
CA LEU A 122 -16.31 6.45 10.97
C LEU A 122 -16.13 7.85 11.62
N GLU A 123 -15.66 7.92 12.85
CA GLU A 123 -15.41 9.17 13.54
C GLU A 123 -14.29 9.98 12.87
N GLN A 124 -13.24 9.32 12.41
CA GLN A 124 -12.14 9.97 11.70
C GLN A 124 -12.59 10.46 10.31
N GLN A 125 -13.46 9.71 9.62
CA GLN A 125 -14.10 10.17 8.38
C GLN A 125 -14.81 11.50 8.60
N ARG A 126 -15.69 11.55 9.60
CA ARG A 126 -16.47 12.75 9.94
C ARG A 126 -15.59 13.96 10.24
N ILE A 127 -14.50 13.74 10.99
CA ILE A 127 -13.56 14.82 11.34
C ILE A 127 -12.79 15.29 10.10
N ARG A 128 -12.35 14.37 9.25
CA ARG A 128 -11.58 14.69 8.04
C ARG A 128 -12.43 15.42 6.99
N ASP A 129 -13.66 14.99 6.81
CA ASP A 129 -14.55 15.52 5.79
C ASP A 129 -14.94 16.99 5.99
N ARG A 130 -14.81 17.50 7.23
CA ARG A 130 -15.18 18.89 7.62
C ARG A 130 -14.11 19.93 7.26
N SER A 131 -12.86 19.56 6.99
CA SER A 131 -11.76 20.51 6.94
C SER A 131 -11.05 20.53 5.60
N THR A 132 -10.60 21.72 5.20
CA THR A 132 -9.76 21.92 4.02
C THR A 132 -8.28 21.78 4.35
N ILE A 133 -7.86 22.28 5.53
CA ILE A 133 -6.47 22.31 5.97
C ILE A 133 -6.38 21.67 7.37
N ALA A 134 -5.39 20.78 7.56
CA ALA A 134 -5.07 20.20 8.86
C ALA A 134 -3.60 20.47 9.20
N ILE A 135 -3.36 21.07 10.34
CA ILE A 135 -2.05 21.45 10.85
C ILE A 135 -1.79 20.70 12.15
N ARG A 136 -0.68 19.97 12.23
CA ARG A 136 -0.31 19.21 13.42
C ARG A 136 0.69 19.94 14.29
N PHE A 137 0.59 19.69 15.60
CA PHE A 137 1.47 20.28 16.61
C PHE A 137 2.10 19.18 17.46
N ASP A 138 3.37 19.38 17.78
CA ASP A 138 4.04 18.67 18.85
C ASP A 138 4.21 19.62 20.04
N LYS A 139 3.39 19.44 21.09
CA LYS A 139 3.17 20.42 22.16
C LYS A 139 2.67 21.75 21.55
N LEU A 140 3.45 22.83 21.58
CA LEU A 140 3.13 24.12 20.96
C LEU A 140 3.91 24.41 19.68
N LYS A 141 4.74 23.46 19.22
CA LYS A 141 5.54 23.63 18.00
C LYS A 141 4.75 23.18 16.77
N LEU A 142 4.58 24.09 15.83
CA LEU A 142 3.99 23.79 14.52
C LEU A 142 4.84 22.76 13.79
N MET A 143 4.21 21.68 13.34
CA MET A 143 4.84 20.65 12.54
C MET A 143 4.49 20.86 11.07
N ILE A 144 5.42 21.45 10.33
CA ILE A 144 5.30 21.54 8.87
C ILE A 144 5.51 20.13 8.30
N PRO A 145 4.66 19.63 7.40
CA PRO A 145 4.88 18.34 6.74
C PRO A 145 6.28 18.28 6.11
N LYS A 146 7.01 17.21 6.40
CA LYS A 146 8.39 17.01 5.88
C LYS A 146 8.38 16.62 4.39
N SER A 147 7.23 16.19 3.85
CA SER A 147 7.02 15.68 2.51
C SER A 147 5.55 15.73 2.12
N LEU A 148 5.27 15.50 0.86
CA LEU A 148 3.89 15.41 0.34
C LEU A 148 3.23 14.08 0.71
N SER A 149 3.98 12.99 0.84
CA SER A 149 3.48 11.65 1.18
C SER A 149 4.42 10.95 2.17
N SER A 150 3.85 10.10 3.03
CA SER A 150 4.61 9.16 3.88
C SER A 150 5.19 7.99 3.06
N ALA A 151 4.69 7.75 1.85
CA ALA A 151 4.94 6.59 0.99
C ALA A 151 4.65 5.24 1.68
N GLN A 152 3.57 5.18 2.46
CA GLN A 152 3.17 3.96 3.15
C GLN A 152 2.83 2.82 2.18
N ALA A 153 2.20 3.10 1.04
CA ALA A 153 1.88 2.09 0.04
C ALA A 153 3.14 1.43 -0.52
N LEU A 154 4.18 2.23 -0.83
CA LEU A 154 5.49 1.71 -1.24
C LEU A 154 6.13 0.89 -0.11
N THR A 155 6.13 1.40 1.14
CA THR A 155 6.66 0.69 2.30
C THR A 155 5.98 -0.67 2.48
N GLY A 156 4.65 -0.71 2.54
CA GLY A 156 3.89 -1.96 2.70
C GLY A 156 4.12 -2.95 1.56
N THR A 157 4.18 -2.46 0.32
CA THR A 157 4.48 -3.29 -0.85
C THR A 157 5.86 -3.94 -0.74
N LEU A 158 6.90 -3.16 -0.41
CA LEU A 158 8.26 -3.69 -0.26
C LEU A 158 8.37 -4.65 0.92
N ASP A 159 7.73 -4.36 2.05
CA ASP A 159 7.71 -5.24 3.22
C ASP A 159 7.12 -6.62 2.88
N LEU A 160 5.99 -6.65 2.17
CA LEU A 160 5.33 -7.89 1.75
C LEU A 160 6.15 -8.65 0.71
N LEU A 161 6.76 -7.97 -0.26
CA LEU A 161 7.62 -8.61 -1.25
C LEU A 161 8.84 -9.23 -0.57
N VAL A 162 9.53 -8.53 0.34
CA VAL A 162 10.67 -9.08 1.08
C VAL A 162 10.24 -10.24 2.00
N LEU A 163 9.11 -10.11 2.67
CA LEU A 163 8.56 -11.17 3.52
C LEU A 163 8.25 -12.45 2.72
N ASN A 164 7.83 -12.32 1.45
CA ASN A 164 7.53 -13.41 0.54
C ASN A 164 8.75 -13.85 -0.31
N GLY A 165 9.91 -13.24 -0.11
CA GLY A 165 11.16 -13.66 -0.74
C GLY A 165 11.51 -15.11 -0.43
N ILE A 166 12.27 -15.76 -1.32
CA ILE A 166 12.78 -17.12 -1.09
C ILE A 166 13.85 -17.09 0.00
N TYR A 167 14.69 -16.06 -0.03
CA TYR A 167 15.81 -15.85 0.88
C TYR A 167 15.56 -14.63 1.75
N HIS A 168 15.79 -14.78 3.04
CA HIS A 168 15.73 -13.67 3.98
C HIS A 168 17.16 -13.23 4.34
N SER A 169 17.40 -11.93 4.38
CA SER A 169 18.71 -11.35 4.69
C SER A 169 19.11 -11.53 6.15
N TRP A 170 18.15 -11.77 7.04
CA TRP A 170 18.34 -11.89 8.48
C TRP A 170 19.25 -10.78 9.05
N GLN A 171 19.02 -9.56 8.63
CA GLN A 171 19.78 -8.35 8.98
C GLN A 171 21.21 -8.23 8.39
N ASP A 172 21.69 -9.17 7.58
CA ASP A 172 22.97 -9.08 6.87
C ASP A 172 22.79 -9.38 5.39
N PHE A 173 22.92 -8.37 4.54
CA PHE A 173 22.75 -8.51 3.09
C PHE A 173 23.88 -9.31 2.42
N ASN A 174 24.99 -9.55 3.13
CA ASN A 174 26.04 -10.49 2.67
C ASN A 174 25.57 -11.95 2.79
N SER A 175 24.55 -12.23 3.59
CA SER A 175 24.00 -13.57 3.74
C SER A 175 23.13 -14.00 2.57
N LEU A 176 22.68 -13.06 1.72
CA LEU A 176 21.90 -13.36 0.53
C LEU A 176 22.73 -14.11 -0.52
N PRO A 177 22.11 -14.94 -1.37
CA PRO A 177 22.81 -15.64 -2.47
C PRO A 177 23.57 -14.70 -3.40
N VAL A 178 22.96 -13.57 -3.72
CA VAL A 178 23.59 -12.43 -4.38
C VAL A 178 23.76 -11.34 -3.32
N GLN A 179 24.99 -11.00 -2.99
CA GLN A 179 25.26 -9.98 -1.96
C GLN A 179 24.76 -8.61 -2.44
N PHE A 180 24.09 -7.89 -1.54
CA PHE A 180 23.38 -6.68 -1.92
C PHE A 180 23.88 -5.43 -1.19
N ARG A 181 23.83 -4.30 -1.90
CA ARG A 181 24.11 -2.94 -1.38
C ARG A 181 23.03 -1.99 -1.88
N ALA A 182 22.34 -1.32 -0.96
CA ALA A 182 21.43 -0.21 -1.31
C ALA A 182 22.13 1.12 -1.01
N VAL A 183 22.15 2.01 -1.99
CA VAL A 183 22.80 3.32 -1.84
C VAL A 183 21.75 4.38 -1.56
N SER A 184 21.98 5.15 -0.49
CA SER A 184 21.16 6.29 -0.07
C SER A 184 22.02 7.53 0.16
N THR A 185 21.37 8.68 0.29
CA THR A 185 22.01 9.96 0.64
C THR A 185 21.58 10.38 2.04
N ASP A 186 22.52 10.75 2.92
CA ASP A 186 22.16 11.43 4.16
C ASP A 186 21.88 12.91 3.88
N LEU A 187 20.65 13.33 4.10
CA LEU A 187 20.21 14.70 3.84
C LEU A 187 20.88 15.76 4.77
N ILE A 188 21.44 15.32 5.90
CA ILE A 188 22.10 16.21 6.86
C ILE A 188 23.54 16.53 6.41
N SER A 189 24.31 15.50 6.07
CA SER A 189 25.71 15.63 5.71
C SER A 189 25.97 15.73 4.20
N GLY A 190 24.98 15.40 3.37
CA GLY A 190 25.13 15.27 1.92
C GLY A 190 26.00 14.08 1.50
N LYS A 191 26.31 13.16 2.40
CA LYS A 191 27.19 12.01 2.12
C LYS A 191 26.38 10.80 1.66
N ARG A 192 27.02 9.98 0.84
CA ARG A 192 26.53 8.65 0.50
C ARG A 192 26.55 7.74 1.73
N ILE A 193 25.47 7.01 1.92
CA ILE A 193 25.30 5.96 2.93
C ILE A 193 24.96 4.66 2.20
N THR A 194 25.84 3.67 2.33
CA THR A 194 25.63 2.34 1.74
C THR A 194 25.04 1.41 2.81
N LEU A 195 23.84 0.94 2.56
CA LEU A 195 23.11 0.04 3.46
C LEU A 195 23.44 -1.40 3.13
N THR A 196 23.98 -2.12 4.12
CA THR A 196 24.48 -3.50 4.00
C THR A 196 23.82 -4.47 4.94
N SER A 197 22.96 -3.97 5.84
CA SER A 197 22.36 -4.75 6.94
C SER A 197 21.00 -4.17 7.32
N GLY A 198 20.31 -4.82 8.27
CA GLY A 198 18.99 -4.41 8.78
C GLY A 198 17.83 -4.88 7.89
N SER A 199 16.71 -4.18 7.91
CA SER A 199 15.56 -4.50 7.05
C SER A 199 15.90 -4.22 5.59
N LEU A 200 15.76 -5.24 4.74
CA LEU A 200 16.01 -5.12 3.30
C LEU A 200 14.97 -4.21 2.62
N SER A 201 13.71 -4.30 3.02
CA SER A 201 12.65 -3.44 2.51
C SER A 201 12.85 -1.97 2.88
N GLU A 202 13.30 -1.70 4.13
CA GLU A 202 13.63 -0.36 4.56
C GLU A 202 14.84 0.21 3.81
N ALA A 203 15.86 -0.61 3.53
CA ALA A 203 17.01 -0.19 2.75
C ALA A 203 16.63 0.19 1.30
N MET A 204 15.81 -0.63 0.64
CA MET A 204 15.24 -0.32 -0.68
C MET A 204 14.39 0.96 -0.62
N ARG A 205 13.54 1.08 0.40
CA ARG A 205 12.69 2.25 0.62
C ARG A 205 13.51 3.52 0.85
N ALA A 206 14.58 3.46 1.65
CA ALA A 206 15.47 4.59 1.88
C ALA A 206 16.15 5.04 0.58
N SER A 207 16.67 4.08 -0.19
CA SER A 207 17.33 4.34 -1.47
C SER A 207 16.41 4.94 -2.54
N SER A 208 15.08 4.73 -2.43
CA SER A 208 14.06 5.23 -3.37
C SER A 208 13.22 6.39 -2.81
N THR A 209 13.68 7.05 -1.73
CA THR A 209 13.01 8.18 -1.12
C THR A 209 13.30 9.48 -1.83
N ILE A 210 12.50 9.86 -2.81
CA ILE A 210 12.64 11.13 -3.53
C ILE A 210 12.37 12.29 -2.56
N PRO A 211 13.34 13.22 -2.35
CA PRO A 211 13.17 14.36 -1.46
C PRO A 211 11.94 15.20 -1.82
N VAL A 212 11.29 15.80 -0.83
CA VAL A 212 10.07 16.60 -0.94
C VAL A 212 8.83 15.73 -1.23
N LEU A 213 8.92 14.73 -2.10
CA LEU A 213 7.78 13.86 -2.41
C LEU A 213 7.52 12.87 -1.28
N PHE A 214 8.57 12.19 -0.78
CA PHE A 214 8.44 11.13 0.22
C PHE A 214 9.17 11.47 1.53
N GLU A 215 8.58 11.03 2.65
CA GLU A 215 9.17 11.24 3.97
C GLU A 215 10.52 10.52 4.08
N PRO A 216 11.59 11.22 4.49
CA PRO A 216 12.92 10.64 4.72
C PRO A 216 12.87 9.49 5.73
N ILE A 217 13.76 8.51 5.56
CA ILE A 217 13.92 7.41 6.50
C ILE A 217 14.96 7.83 7.55
N GLU A 218 14.54 7.86 8.81
CA GLU A 218 15.45 8.11 9.94
C GLU A 218 16.00 6.78 10.44
N ARG A 219 17.33 6.59 10.31
CA ARG A 219 18.02 5.36 10.69
C ARG A 219 19.45 5.64 11.13
N ASP A 220 19.87 5.08 12.26
CA ASP A 220 21.22 5.16 12.80
C ASP A 220 21.77 6.61 12.91
N GLY A 221 20.87 7.58 13.19
CA GLY A 221 21.19 9.00 13.27
C GLY A 221 21.25 9.72 11.91
N TYR A 222 21.11 9.01 10.80
CA TYR A 222 21.05 9.57 9.45
C TYR A 222 19.59 9.89 9.06
N ARG A 223 19.46 10.85 8.17
CA ARG A 223 18.19 11.17 7.50
C ARG A 223 18.29 10.82 6.02
N LEU A 224 17.90 9.58 5.68
CA LEU A 224 18.15 8.96 4.40
C LEU A 224 17.09 9.36 3.36
N VAL A 225 17.58 9.70 2.19
CA VAL A 225 16.82 9.98 0.97
C VAL A 225 17.44 9.25 -0.21
N ASP A 226 16.85 9.41 -1.42
CA ASP A 226 17.29 8.75 -2.65
C ASP A 226 18.80 8.88 -2.87
N GLY A 227 19.43 7.76 -3.17
CA GLY A 227 20.86 7.70 -3.42
C GLY A 227 21.28 8.40 -4.71
N GLY A 228 20.35 8.65 -5.62
CA GLY A 228 20.57 9.34 -6.89
C GLY A 228 21.19 10.73 -6.74
N LEU A 229 20.99 11.40 -5.60
CA LEU A 229 21.61 12.71 -5.34
C LEU A 229 23.15 12.66 -5.33
N VAL A 230 23.74 11.55 -4.91
CA VAL A 230 25.22 11.44 -4.73
C VAL A 230 25.84 10.29 -5.50
N ALA A 231 25.10 9.25 -5.84
CA ALA A 231 25.61 8.09 -6.56
C ALA A 231 24.47 7.34 -7.30
N ASN A 232 23.99 7.91 -8.40
CA ASN A 232 22.91 7.32 -9.16
C ASN A 232 23.27 5.98 -9.83
N LEU A 233 24.54 5.76 -10.17
CA LEU A 233 25.08 4.52 -10.70
C LEU A 233 26.26 4.07 -9.82
N PRO A 234 26.05 3.21 -8.81
CA PRO A 234 27.03 2.96 -7.76
C PRO A 234 28.05 1.88 -8.13
N VAL A 235 28.84 2.09 -9.19
CA VAL A 235 29.84 1.11 -9.69
C VAL A 235 30.97 0.90 -8.68
N ASP A 236 31.35 1.95 -7.97
CA ASP A 236 32.44 1.90 -6.98
C ASP A 236 32.07 1.09 -5.71
N GLU A 237 30.80 0.85 -5.44
CA GLU A 237 30.41 -0.10 -4.39
C GLU A 237 30.81 -1.54 -4.70
N LEU A 238 31.02 -1.85 -5.99
CA LEU A 238 31.50 -3.16 -6.43
C LEU A 238 32.99 -3.36 -6.15
N ASP A 239 33.76 -2.28 -5.97
CA ASP A 239 35.16 -2.36 -5.53
C ASP A 239 35.24 -2.80 -4.06
N VAL A 240 34.32 -2.33 -3.22
CA VAL A 240 34.27 -2.68 -1.79
C VAL A 240 34.08 -4.18 -1.56
N VAL A 241 33.33 -4.83 -2.44
CA VAL A 241 33.09 -6.30 -2.41
C VAL A 241 34.06 -7.09 -3.27
N ASN A 242 35.10 -6.43 -3.83
CA ASN A 242 36.12 -7.05 -4.68
C ASN A 242 35.54 -7.79 -5.89
N ALA A 243 34.56 -7.21 -6.57
CA ALA A 243 34.05 -7.75 -7.82
C ALA A 243 35.13 -7.67 -8.90
N SER A 244 35.46 -8.81 -9.52
CA SER A 244 36.53 -8.90 -10.51
C SER A 244 36.09 -8.48 -11.92
N TYR A 245 34.80 -8.42 -12.19
CA TYR A 245 34.19 -7.91 -13.42
C TYR A 245 32.92 -7.09 -13.06
N LYS A 246 32.96 -5.83 -13.41
CA LYS A 246 31.94 -4.87 -13.04
C LYS A 246 31.08 -4.46 -14.22
N ILE A 247 29.79 -4.73 -14.13
CA ILE A 247 28.78 -4.37 -15.13
C ILE A 247 27.97 -3.20 -14.59
N ALA A 248 27.89 -2.12 -15.32
CA ALA A 248 27.01 -0.99 -15.06
C ALA A 248 25.75 -1.12 -15.92
N VAL A 249 24.56 -1.12 -15.33
CA VAL A 249 23.28 -1.04 -16.05
C VAL A 249 22.73 0.37 -15.88
N ASP A 250 22.78 1.10 -16.97
CA ASP A 250 22.43 2.50 -17.01
C ASP A 250 21.04 2.71 -17.60
N THR A 251 20.12 3.14 -16.75
CA THR A 251 18.73 3.44 -17.11
C THR A 251 18.31 4.84 -16.70
N HIS A 252 19.28 5.75 -16.50
CA HIS A 252 18.93 7.12 -16.17
C HIS A 252 18.13 7.79 -17.31
N GLY A 253 17.14 8.61 -16.96
CA GLY A 253 16.30 9.29 -17.93
C GLY A 253 17.02 10.46 -18.61
N SER A 254 16.56 10.83 -19.80
CA SER A 254 16.95 12.08 -20.43
C SER A 254 16.36 13.26 -19.67
N MET A 255 17.12 14.37 -19.58
CA MET A 255 16.63 15.63 -19.03
C MET A 255 15.44 16.15 -19.83
N TYR A 256 14.50 16.86 -19.16
CA TYR A 256 13.42 17.55 -19.85
C TYR A 256 14.02 18.58 -20.82
N SER A 257 13.59 18.56 -22.07
CA SER A 257 14.13 19.42 -23.14
C SER A 257 13.24 20.63 -23.45
N LYS A 258 12.01 20.65 -22.96
CA LYS A 258 11.03 21.74 -23.23
C LYS A 258 10.78 22.55 -21.97
N SER A 259 10.81 23.88 -22.08
CA SER A 259 10.57 24.78 -20.96
C SER A 259 9.21 24.56 -20.29
N GLY A 260 8.14 24.33 -21.05
CA GLY A 260 6.80 24.09 -20.51
C GLY A 260 6.66 22.80 -19.66
N ASP A 261 7.61 21.88 -19.80
CA ASP A 261 7.63 20.69 -18.95
C ASP A 261 8.07 21.01 -17.50
N LEU A 262 8.75 22.17 -17.29
CA LEU A 262 9.29 22.60 -16.01
C LEU A 262 8.37 23.54 -15.23
N ASP A 263 7.18 23.83 -15.71
CA ASP A 263 6.23 24.73 -15.06
C ASP A 263 5.69 24.17 -13.73
N LEU A 264 5.85 22.87 -13.50
CA LEU A 264 5.46 22.21 -12.26
C LEU A 264 6.66 22.12 -11.31
N PRO A 265 6.53 22.60 -10.04
CA PRO A 265 7.65 22.64 -9.09
C PRO A 265 8.37 21.30 -8.88
N TRP A 266 7.64 20.18 -8.90
CA TRP A 266 8.24 18.85 -8.76
C TRP A 266 9.02 18.40 -10.00
N LYS A 267 8.62 18.80 -11.21
CA LYS A 267 9.39 18.55 -12.44
C LYS A 267 10.67 19.37 -12.48
N ALA A 268 10.60 20.61 -12.01
CA ALA A 268 11.78 21.45 -11.84
C ALA A 268 12.76 20.87 -10.81
N ALA A 269 12.24 20.30 -9.70
CA ALA A 269 13.06 19.61 -8.70
C ALA A 269 13.71 18.34 -9.27
N ASP A 270 12.95 17.54 -10.04
CA ASP A 270 13.45 16.34 -10.73
C ASP A 270 14.55 16.69 -11.74
N GLN A 271 14.38 17.74 -12.53
CA GLN A 271 15.39 18.24 -13.43
C GLN A 271 16.67 18.69 -12.70
N ALA A 272 16.54 19.39 -11.57
CA ALA A 272 17.69 19.82 -10.76
C ALA A 272 18.45 18.61 -10.20
N ILE A 273 17.76 17.58 -9.73
CA ILE A 273 18.34 16.31 -9.30
C ILE A 273 19.05 15.64 -10.48
N SER A 274 18.42 15.56 -11.65
CA SER A 274 19.01 14.97 -12.86
C SER A 274 20.29 15.68 -13.31
N ILE A 275 20.34 17.01 -13.20
CA ILE A 275 21.56 17.78 -13.48
C ILE A 275 22.68 17.43 -12.50
N LEU A 276 22.38 17.41 -11.19
CA LEU A 276 23.35 17.09 -10.15
C LEU A 276 23.91 15.67 -10.30
N THR A 277 23.05 14.69 -10.58
CA THR A 277 23.46 13.30 -10.80
C THR A 277 24.31 13.17 -12.06
N GLY A 278 24.01 13.92 -13.12
CA GLY A 278 24.78 13.93 -14.37
C GLY A 278 26.24 14.36 -14.21
N LEU A 279 26.56 15.18 -13.21
CA LEU A 279 27.94 15.63 -12.95
C LEU A 279 28.88 14.51 -12.47
N GLN A 280 28.37 13.53 -11.74
CA GLN A 280 29.16 12.43 -11.18
C GLN A 280 29.19 11.18 -12.06
N TYR A 281 28.33 11.14 -13.05
CA TYR A 281 28.06 9.96 -13.87
C TYR A 281 29.29 9.47 -14.68
N PRO A 282 30.07 10.33 -15.38
CA PRO A 282 31.22 9.89 -16.16
C PRO A 282 32.26 9.14 -15.33
N ALA A 283 32.54 9.60 -14.11
CA ALA A 283 33.51 8.98 -13.20
C ALA A 283 33.07 7.56 -12.74
N GLN A 284 31.76 7.30 -12.67
CA GLN A 284 31.24 5.96 -12.35
C GLN A 284 31.31 5.03 -13.57
N LEU A 285 31.00 5.53 -14.78
CA LEU A 285 31.08 4.75 -16.00
C LEU A 285 32.52 4.27 -16.29
N GLU A 286 33.52 5.10 -16.03
CA GLU A 286 34.93 4.74 -16.21
C GLU A 286 35.37 3.56 -15.33
N LYS A 287 34.71 3.31 -14.20
CA LYS A 287 35.01 2.19 -13.29
C LYS A 287 34.41 0.87 -13.74
N ALA A 288 33.48 0.87 -14.68
CA ALA A 288 32.82 -0.34 -15.17
C ALA A 288 33.65 -1.00 -16.27
N ASP A 289 33.75 -2.34 -16.21
CA ASP A 289 34.35 -3.13 -17.30
C ASP A 289 33.38 -3.20 -18.51
N LEU A 290 32.09 -3.09 -18.27
CA LEU A 290 31.05 -3.07 -19.30
C LEU A 290 29.88 -2.20 -18.88
N VAL A 291 29.37 -1.39 -19.81
CA VAL A 291 28.14 -0.59 -19.62
C VAL A 291 27.04 -1.13 -20.51
N ILE A 292 25.88 -1.38 -19.91
CA ILE A 292 24.65 -1.78 -20.58
C ILE A 292 23.66 -0.62 -20.49
N THR A 293 23.42 0.06 -21.62
CA THR A 293 22.43 1.15 -21.70
C THR A 293 21.31 0.69 -22.62
N PRO A 294 20.13 0.31 -22.08
CA PRO A 294 18.94 -0.01 -22.87
C PRO A 294 18.49 1.19 -23.70
N ASP A 295 17.91 0.95 -24.86
CA ASP A 295 17.32 2.00 -25.69
C ASP A 295 15.91 2.32 -25.17
N LEU A 296 15.80 3.32 -24.32
CA LEU A 296 14.56 3.74 -23.69
C LEU A 296 13.86 4.88 -24.46
N GLN A 297 14.42 5.29 -25.60
CA GLN A 297 13.92 6.41 -26.41
C GLN A 297 13.72 7.69 -25.56
N SER A 298 12.53 8.29 -25.61
CA SER A 298 12.16 9.47 -24.81
C SER A 298 11.21 9.10 -23.66
N HIS A 299 11.27 7.88 -23.12
CA HIS A 299 10.38 7.48 -22.05
C HIS A 299 10.63 8.28 -20.77
N ASN A 300 9.54 8.71 -20.15
CA ASN A 300 9.62 9.54 -18.95
C ASN A 300 9.80 8.65 -17.69
N ALA A 301 10.71 9.03 -16.82
CA ALA A 301 10.97 8.34 -15.54
C ALA A 301 9.75 8.21 -14.61
N THR A 302 8.69 8.99 -14.82
CA THR A 302 7.43 8.93 -14.06
C THR A 302 6.32 8.16 -14.77
N ASP A 303 6.55 7.65 -15.98
CA ASP A 303 5.54 6.95 -16.78
C ASP A 303 5.69 5.43 -16.65
N PHE A 304 4.79 4.81 -15.92
CA PHE A 304 4.69 3.36 -15.72
C PHE A 304 3.64 2.70 -16.61
N SER A 305 3.21 3.34 -17.71
CA SER A 305 2.14 2.81 -18.56
C SER A 305 2.59 1.66 -19.47
N ASP A 306 3.88 1.61 -19.87
CA ASP A 306 4.41 0.62 -20.82
C ASP A 306 5.59 -0.18 -20.22
N VAL A 307 5.32 -0.87 -19.11
CA VAL A 307 6.29 -1.71 -18.40
C VAL A 307 6.91 -2.78 -19.30
N LYS A 308 6.10 -3.39 -20.21
CA LYS A 308 6.56 -4.44 -21.12
C LYS A 308 7.60 -3.96 -22.10
N ALA A 309 7.40 -2.79 -22.70
CA ALA A 309 8.37 -2.22 -23.65
C ALA A 309 9.70 -1.89 -22.96
N LEU A 310 9.67 -1.41 -21.72
CA LEU A 310 10.87 -1.14 -20.93
C LEU A 310 11.66 -2.43 -20.66
N ILE A 311 11.00 -3.50 -20.21
CA ILE A 311 11.64 -4.80 -19.96
C ILE A 311 12.23 -5.35 -21.26
N GLU A 312 11.50 -5.28 -22.37
CA GLU A 312 11.96 -5.78 -23.67
C GLU A 312 13.19 -4.99 -24.18
N ALA A 313 13.25 -3.67 -23.97
CA ALA A 313 14.42 -2.86 -24.32
C ALA A 313 15.66 -3.31 -23.54
N GLY A 314 15.52 -3.56 -22.24
CA GLY A 314 16.57 -4.11 -21.38
C GLY A 314 17.03 -5.49 -21.83
N TYR A 315 16.07 -6.37 -22.13
CA TYR A 315 16.33 -7.74 -22.58
C TYR A 315 17.12 -7.78 -23.90
N LYS A 316 16.69 -7.02 -24.91
CA LYS A 316 17.40 -6.93 -26.20
C LYS A 316 18.86 -6.50 -26.02
N LYS A 317 19.10 -5.47 -25.22
CA LYS A 317 20.45 -4.97 -24.98
C LYS A 317 21.31 -5.98 -24.21
N GLY A 318 20.74 -6.62 -23.17
CA GLY A 318 21.40 -7.66 -22.40
C GLY A 318 21.81 -8.85 -23.26
N ARG A 319 20.92 -9.35 -24.12
CA ARG A 319 21.18 -10.47 -25.06
C ARG A 319 22.35 -10.19 -26.01
N VAL A 320 22.43 -8.98 -26.57
CA VAL A 320 23.52 -8.59 -27.48
C VAL A 320 24.88 -8.66 -26.78
N LEU A 321 24.94 -8.28 -25.50
CA LEU A 321 26.18 -8.17 -24.74
C LEU A 321 26.57 -9.44 -23.97
N ALA A 322 25.65 -10.39 -23.81
CA ALA A 322 25.84 -11.60 -23.00
C ALA A 322 27.05 -12.43 -23.44
N GLY A 323 27.26 -12.60 -24.73
CA GLY A 323 28.43 -13.32 -25.26
C GLY A 323 29.78 -12.64 -24.97
N THR A 324 29.80 -11.32 -24.89
CA THR A 324 30.99 -10.54 -24.51
C THR A 324 31.28 -10.72 -23.02
N ILE A 325 30.22 -10.64 -22.18
CA ILE A 325 30.34 -10.85 -20.73
C ILE A 325 30.92 -12.22 -20.44
N ARG A 326 30.35 -13.30 -21.07
CA ARG A 326 30.82 -14.68 -20.89
C ARG A 326 32.31 -14.82 -21.16
N ARG A 327 32.80 -14.32 -22.29
CA ARG A 327 34.23 -14.36 -22.65
C ARG A 327 35.10 -13.58 -21.67
N SER A 328 34.61 -12.50 -21.10
CA SER A 328 35.35 -11.62 -20.20
C SER A 328 35.49 -12.17 -18.78
N ILE A 329 34.52 -12.98 -18.33
CA ILE A 329 34.54 -13.56 -16.97
C ILE A 329 35.30 -14.89 -16.90
N GLU A 330 35.51 -15.56 -18.03
CA GLU A 330 36.36 -16.76 -18.11
C GLU A 330 37.80 -16.39 -17.77
N THR A 331 38.34 -16.94 -16.68
CA THR A 331 39.78 -16.74 -16.35
C THR A 331 40.65 -17.71 -17.12
N ARG A 332 41.62 -17.21 -17.84
CA ARG A 332 42.69 -18.07 -18.37
C ARG A 332 43.65 -18.39 -17.20
N PRO A 333 43.97 -19.68 -16.98
CA PRO A 333 44.93 -20.04 -15.93
C PRO A 333 46.32 -19.45 -16.24
N VAL A 334 46.94 -18.84 -15.22
CA VAL A 334 48.20 -18.07 -15.37
C VAL A 334 49.44 -18.94 -15.64
N ARG A 335 49.39 -20.24 -15.35
CA ARG A 335 50.37 -21.23 -15.72
C ARG A 335 49.67 -22.56 -16.01
N GLU A 336 49.53 -22.87 -17.25
CA GLU A 336 48.98 -24.13 -17.68
C GLU A 336 50.08 -25.16 -17.85
N THR A 337 49.95 -26.35 -17.25
CA THR A 337 50.78 -27.51 -17.56
C THR A 337 50.18 -28.16 -18.82
N ASP A 338 50.90 -28.14 -19.92
CA ASP A 338 50.46 -28.79 -21.14
C ASP A 338 50.51 -30.30 -20.92
N ILE A 339 49.35 -30.95 -21.11
CA ILE A 339 49.17 -32.40 -20.98
C ILE A 339 49.13 -33.10 -22.34
N GLY A 340 49.40 -32.41 -23.41
CA GLY A 340 49.32 -32.95 -24.80
C GLY A 340 50.22 -34.14 -25.05
N SER A 341 51.41 -34.19 -24.44
CA SER A 341 52.41 -35.25 -24.60
C SER A 341 52.24 -36.42 -23.63
N TYR A 342 51.30 -36.38 -22.68
CA TYR A 342 51.07 -37.44 -21.71
C TYR A 342 49.93 -38.35 -22.17
N ASN A 343 50.01 -39.64 -21.85
CA ASN A 343 48.89 -40.56 -21.93
C ASN A 343 47.84 -40.17 -20.89
N LYS A 344 46.59 -40.16 -21.24
CA LYS A 344 45.50 -39.74 -20.39
C LYS A 344 44.60 -40.92 -20.08
N SER A 345 44.38 -41.19 -18.80
CA SER A 345 43.47 -42.21 -18.32
C SER A 345 42.60 -41.64 -17.20
N TYR A 346 41.46 -42.27 -16.94
CA TYR A 346 40.56 -41.86 -15.91
C TYR A 346 40.12 -43.06 -15.05
N LEU A 347 40.02 -42.84 -13.77
CA LEU A 347 39.61 -43.82 -12.79
C LEU A 347 38.37 -43.31 -12.06
N PHE A 348 37.29 -44.08 -12.05
CA PHE A 348 36.08 -43.76 -11.33
C PHE A 348 36.05 -44.51 -10.01
N ASP A 349 35.88 -43.76 -8.91
CA ASP A 349 35.69 -44.33 -7.56
C ASP A 349 34.19 -44.60 -7.43
N GLY A 350 33.75 -45.88 -7.32
CA GLY A 350 32.37 -46.21 -7.03
C GLY A 350 31.63 -47.25 -7.88
N GLY A 351 32.35 -48.05 -8.65
CA GLY A 351 31.82 -49.24 -9.30
C GLY A 351 31.36 -49.09 -10.75
N GLU A 352 31.10 -50.23 -11.44
CA GLU A 352 30.90 -50.32 -12.89
C GLU A 352 29.67 -49.57 -13.45
N SER A 353 28.63 -49.37 -12.65
CA SER A 353 27.38 -48.70 -13.12
C SER A 353 27.55 -47.18 -13.32
N ALA A 354 28.37 -46.53 -12.51
CA ALA A 354 28.65 -45.11 -12.62
C ALA A 354 29.57 -44.79 -13.80
N ASN A 355 30.36 -45.76 -14.26
CA ASN A 355 31.40 -45.57 -15.28
C ASN A 355 30.86 -45.33 -16.69
N ARG A 356 29.74 -45.94 -17.10
CA ARG A 356 29.28 -45.87 -18.49
C ARG A 356 28.75 -44.51 -18.91
N GLU A 357 28.04 -43.83 -18.04
CA GLU A 357 27.40 -42.51 -18.37
C GLU A 357 28.42 -41.38 -18.43
N HIS A 358 29.42 -41.41 -17.55
CA HIS A 358 30.38 -40.33 -17.42
C HIS A 358 31.56 -40.47 -18.39
N THR A 359 31.80 -41.70 -18.85
CA THR A 359 32.95 -42.03 -19.70
C THR A 359 33.02 -41.20 -21.00
N GLY A 360 31.85 -40.94 -21.63
CA GLY A 360 31.79 -40.14 -22.84
C GLY A 360 32.16 -38.67 -22.61
N ILE A 361 31.61 -38.08 -21.55
CA ILE A 361 31.86 -36.67 -21.17
C ILE A 361 33.32 -36.50 -20.76
N VAL A 362 33.82 -37.37 -19.89
CA VAL A 362 35.20 -37.33 -19.39
C VAL A 362 36.20 -37.55 -20.51
N SER A 363 35.97 -38.53 -21.39
CA SER A 363 36.84 -38.80 -22.51
C SER A 363 36.90 -37.64 -23.51
N GLY A 364 35.79 -36.95 -23.72
CA GLY A 364 35.73 -35.74 -24.55
C GLY A 364 36.57 -34.61 -23.97
N ILE A 365 36.38 -34.30 -22.67
CA ILE A 365 37.10 -33.25 -21.97
C ILE A 365 38.61 -33.57 -21.88
N VAL A 366 38.95 -34.79 -21.46
CA VAL A 366 40.34 -35.22 -21.26
C VAL A 366 41.07 -35.32 -22.57
N ARG A 367 40.44 -35.73 -23.67
CA ARG A 367 41.07 -35.78 -25.00
C ARG A 367 41.38 -34.41 -25.58
N ASN A 368 40.48 -33.50 -25.41
CA ASN A 368 40.56 -32.15 -25.99
C ASN A 368 41.31 -31.15 -25.05
N GLY A 369 41.56 -31.51 -23.79
CA GLY A 369 42.30 -30.69 -22.86
C GLY A 369 43.78 -30.59 -23.23
N THR A 370 44.28 -29.38 -23.47
CA THR A 370 45.69 -29.09 -23.74
C THR A 370 46.41 -28.70 -22.46
N ALA A 371 45.72 -28.29 -21.41
CA ALA A 371 46.24 -27.87 -20.14
C ALA A 371 45.56 -28.61 -18.99
N LEU A 372 46.33 -29.02 -17.97
CA LEU A 372 45.82 -29.82 -16.85
C LEU A 372 44.75 -29.07 -16.05
N ASN A 373 45.03 -27.83 -15.66
CA ASN A 373 44.13 -27.04 -14.85
C ASN A 373 42.80 -26.77 -15.60
N ARG A 374 42.89 -26.53 -16.90
CA ARG A 374 41.69 -26.35 -17.74
C ARG A 374 40.85 -27.64 -17.79
N THR A 375 41.46 -28.77 -17.97
CA THR A 375 40.75 -30.06 -17.98
C THR A 375 40.10 -30.35 -16.64
N LEU A 376 40.79 -30.11 -15.52
CA LEU A 376 40.20 -30.25 -14.18
C LEU A 376 39.04 -29.28 -13.96
N THR A 377 39.19 -28.05 -14.38
CA THR A 377 38.11 -27.03 -14.27
C THR A 377 36.88 -27.44 -15.10
N GLU A 378 37.08 -27.90 -16.36
CA GLU A 378 36.00 -28.37 -17.23
C GLU A 378 35.25 -29.57 -16.62
N LEU A 379 35.96 -30.48 -15.96
CA LEU A 379 35.40 -31.65 -15.27
C LEU A 379 34.55 -31.18 -14.06
N LEU A 380 35.05 -30.20 -13.31
CA LEU A 380 34.31 -29.60 -12.17
C LEU A 380 33.05 -28.87 -12.60
N GLU A 381 33.13 -28.12 -13.71
CA GLU A 381 32.01 -27.35 -14.26
C GLU A 381 30.83 -28.24 -14.71
N THR A 382 31.09 -29.54 -14.93
CA THR A 382 30.01 -30.50 -15.23
C THR A 382 29.05 -30.67 -14.03
N ASP A 383 29.48 -30.34 -12.80
CA ASP A 383 28.70 -30.56 -11.55
C ASP A 383 28.26 -32.03 -11.37
N LEU A 384 29.09 -32.98 -11.89
CA LEU A 384 28.79 -34.41 -11.88
C LEU A 384 29.59 -35.22 -10.84
N PHE A 385 30.61 -34.59 -10.19
CA PHE A 385 31.56 -35.28 -9.34
C PHE A 385 31.62 -34.63 -7.96
N THR A 386 31.82 -35.46 -6.91
CA THR A 386 32.13 -35.02 -5.57
C THR A 386 33.57 -34.65 -5.37
N SER A 387 34.47 -35.35 -6.11
CA SER A 387 35.90 -35.03 -6.15
C SER A 387 36.48 -35.28 -7.53
N VAL A 388 37.44 -34.43 -7.94
CA VAL A 388 38.19 -34.51 -9.16
C VAL A 388 39.65 -34.16 -8.86
N TYR A 389 40.57 -35.09 -9.08
CA TYR A 389 41.99 -34.79 -8.99
C TYR A 389 42.76 -35.58 -10.05
N ALA A 390 43.94 -35.11 -10.37
CA ALA A 390 44.81 -35.81 -11.35
C ALA A 390 46.16 -36.15 -10.71
N VAL A 391 46.59 -37.37 -10.95
CA VAL A 391 47.92 -37.86 -10.58
C VAL A 391 48.80 -37.95 -11.83
N ILE A 392 49.94 -37.29 -11.81
CA ILE A 392 50.88 -37.19 -12.89
C ILE A 392 52.08 -38.12 -12.62
N ASP A 393 52.21 -39.20 -13.41
CA ASP A 393 53.35 -40.08 -13.39
C ASP A 393 54.34 -39.62 -14.51
N LYS A 394 55.33 -38.79 -14.13
CA LYS A 394 56.31 -38.25 -15.08
C LYS A 394 57.18 -39.30 -15.75
N PRO A 395 57.68 -40.32 -15.02
CA PRO A 395 58.48 -41.41 -15.62
C PRO A 395 57.72 -42.17 -16.71
N LYS A 396 56.44 -42.47 -16.48
CA LYS A 396 55.55 -43.20 -17.42
C LYS A 396 54.87 -42.28 -18.40
N LYS A 397 54.99 -40.97 -18.31
CA LYS A 397 54.25 -39.98 -19.12
C LYS A 397 52.73 -40.27 -19.12
N ASN A 398 52.15 -40.55 -17.95
CA ASN A 398 50.77 -40.86 -17.76
C ASN A 398 50.12 -39.89 -16.79
N ILE A 399 48.87 -39.50 -17.08
CA ILE A 399 48.01 -38.71 -16.18
C ILE A 399 46.76 -39.52 -15.90
N VAL A 400 46.50 -39.78 -14.62
CA VAL A 400 45.32 -40.51 -14.18
C VAL A 400 44.37 -39.49 -13.50
N PHE A 401 43.20 -39.29 -14.09
CA PHE A 401 42.14 -38.48 -13.50
C PHE A 401 41.30 -39.37 -12.58
N HIS A 402 41.31 -39.07 -11.28
CA HIS A 402 40.47 -39.72 -10.27
C HIS A 402 39.18 -38.94 -10.13
N LEU A 403 38.03 -39.62 -10.26
CA LEU A 403 36.74 -39.04 -10.37
C LEU A 403 35.74 -39.78 -9.44
N THR A 404 35.18 -39.08 -8.48
CA THR A 404 34.15 -39.65 -7.62
C THR A 404 32.80 -39.10 -8.06
N PRO A 405 31.91 -39.87 -8.69
CA PRO A 405 30.62 -39.41 -9.16
C PRO A 405 29.70 -39.01 -8.02
N LEU A 406 28.84 -38.02 -8.25
CA LEU A 406 27.74 -37.68 -7.36
C LEU A 406 26.73 -38.85 -7.33
N PRO A 407 26.09 -39.14 -6.19
CA PRO A 407 25.08 -40.17 -6.08
C PRO A 407 23.80 -39.79 -6.84
N ARG A 408 23.03 -40.80 -7.25
CA ARG A 408 21.68 -40.58 -7.84
C ARG A 408 20.64 -40.46 -6.74
N ILE A 409 19.67 -39.61 -6.94
CA ILE A 409 18.51 -39.52 -6.11
C ILE A 409 17.45 -40.49 -6.60
N ALA A 410 17.15 -41.55 -5.85
CA ALA A 410 16.05 -42.45 -6.16
C ALA A 410 14.74 -42.06 -5.47
N ARG A 411 14.83 -41.44 -4.28
CA ARG A 411 13.67 -41.10 -3.44
C ARG A 411 13.82 -39.73 -2.80
N ILE A 412 12.67 -39.10 -2.54
CA ILE A 412 12.59 -37.85 -1.80
C ILE A 412 11.70 -38.08 -0.60
N THR A 413 12.10 -37.56 0.54
CA THR A 413 11.26 -37.55 1.75
C THR A 413 11.18 -36.14 2.28
N ILE A 414 9.98 -35.55 2.21
CA ILE A 414 9.70 -34.22 2.75
C ILE A 414 8.99 -34.37 4.09
N THR A 415 9.55 -33.77 5.12
CA THR A 415 9.01 -33.79 6.50
C THR A 415 8.88 -32.38 7.05
N GLY A 416 8.09 -32.21 8.11
CA GLY A 416 7.86 -30.89 8.71
C GLY A 416 6.91 -30.02 7.88
N GLY A 417 7.04 -28.70 8.06
CA GLY A 417 6.11 -27.74 7.46
C GLY A 417 4.76 -27.63 8.19
N PRO A 418 3.94 -26.65 7.86
CA PRO A 418 2.59 -26.53 8.43
C PRO A 418 1.68 -27.65 7.89
N GLN A 419 0.96 -28.29 8.81
CA GLN A 419 0.10 -29.44 8.49
C GLN A 419 -1.02 -29.07 7.50
N GLY A 420 -1.29 -29.95 6.54
CA GLY A 420 -2.41 -29.81 5.60
C GLY A 420 -2.23 -28.72 4.54
N VAL A 421 -1.07 -28.09 4.43
CA VAL A 421 -0.80 -27.03 3.45
C VAL A 421 -0.40 -27.59 2.10
N LEU A 422 0.50 -28.55 2.08
CA LEU A 422 0.92 -29.28 0.90
C LEU A 422 0.57 -30.75 1.03
N SER A 423 0.10 -31.35 -0.05
CA SER A 423 0.10 -32.81 -0.16
C SER A 423 1.53 -33.32 -0.43
N ILE A 424 1.75 -34.59 -0.10
CA ILE A 424 3.05 -35.24 -0.39
C ILE A 424 3.35 -35.16 -1.89
N GLU A 425 2.36 -35.39 -2.73
CA GLU A 425 2.48 -35.35 -4.19
C GLU A 425 2.83 -33.96 -4.71
N GLU A 426 2.20 -32.88 -4.19
CA GLU A 426 2.55 -31.52 -4.56
C GLU A 426 4.02 -31.20 -4.24
N GLY A 427 4.50 -31.58 -3.04
CA GLY A 427 5.87 -31.39 -2.63
C GLY A 427 6.86 -32.18 -3.49
N GLU A 428 6.60 -33.46 -3.73
CA GLU A 428 7.44 -34.32 -4.55
C GLU A 428 7.51 -33.87 -6.01
N THR A 429 6.46 -33.23 -6.52
CA THR A 429 6.43 -32.71 -7.89
C THR A 429 7.56 -31.71 -8.15
N CYS A 430 7.93 -30.89 -7.15
CA CYS A 430 9.06 -29.96 -7.26
C CYS A 430 10.40 -30.67 -7.50
N PHE A 431 10.51 -31.94 -7.14
CA PHE A 431 11.73 -32.73 -7.27
C PHE A 431 11.72 -33.74 -8.43
N ARG A 432 10.64 -33.85 -9.19
CA ARG A 432 10.59 -34.71 -10.39
C ARG A 432 11.79 -34.53 -11.31
N PRO A 433 12.32 -33.32 -11.57
CA PRO A 433 13.47 -33.12 -12.42
C PRO A 433 14.76 -33.77 -11.90
N VAL A 434 14.85 -34.05 -10.59
CA VAL A 434 16.06 -34.63 -9.96
C VAL A 434 15.94 -36.10 -9.61
N ILE A 435 14.75 -36.69 -9.64
CA ILE A 435 14.58 -38.14 -9.41
C ILE A 435 15.20 -38.94 -10.56
N GLY A 436 16.04 -39.94 -10.21
CA GLY A 436 16.79 -40.72 -11.16
C GLY A 436 18.04 -40.05 -11.74
N GLN A 437 18.22 -38.74 -11.46
CA GLN A 437 19.38 -37.95 -11.87
C GLN A 437 20.48 -37.97 -10.79
N LEU A 438 21.69 -37.61 -11.20
CA LEU A 438 22.75 -37.33 -10.24
C LEU A 438 22.37 -36.14 -9.37
N TYR A 439 22.72 -36.24 -8.07
CA TYR A 439 22.55 -35.11 -7.18
C TYR A 439 23.53 -34.01 -7.62
N THR A 440 23.02 -32.92 -8.16
CA THR A 440 23.80 -31.70 -8.38
C THR A 440 23.32 -30.60 -7.45
N ASN A 441 24.24 -29.74 -7.00
CA ASN A 441 23.87 -28.61 -6.15
C ASN A 441 22.87 -27.72 -6.87
N THR A 442 23.08 -27.45 -8.16
CA THR A 442 22.23 -26.58 -8.94
C THR A 442 20.80 -27.11 -9.06
N THR A 443 20.63 -28.40 -9.40
CA THR A 443 19.29 -29.01 -9.56
C THR A 443 18.58 -29.17 -8.25
N ALA A 444 19.29 -29.59 -7.20
CA ALA A 444 18.72 -29.70 -5.86
C ALA A 444 18.29 -28.35 -5.29
N THR A 445 19.09 -27.30 -5.45
CA THR A 445 18.76 -25.95 -5.00
C THR A 445 17.52 -25.43 -5.72
N ARG A 446 17.42 -25.59 -7.05
CA ARG A 446 16.21 -25.19 -7.79
C ARG A 446 14.95 -25.89 -7.29
N SER A 447 15.02 -27.20 -7.07
CA SER A 447 13.87 -27.96 -6.55
C SER A 447 13.47 -27.51 -5.14
N LEU A 448 14.44 -27.14 -4.30
CA LEU A 448 14.16 -26.57 -2.98
C LEU A 448 13.54 -25.18 -3.08
N GLU A 449 14.02 -24.35 -3.99
CA GLU A 449 13.42 -23.04 -4.26
C GLU A 449 11.98 -23.18 -4.76
N ASP A 450 11.72 -24.12 -5.68
CA ASP A 450 10.38 -24.39 -6.20
C ASP A 450 9.44 -24.86 -5.09
N LEU A 451 9.93 -25.67 -4.16
CA LEU A 451 9.18 -26.06 -2.96
C LEU A 451 8.86 -24.84 -2.07
N VAL A 452 9.81 -23.94 -1.85
CA VAL A 452 9.60 -22.70 -1.09
C VAL A 452 8.61 -21.80 -1.84
N ARG A 453 8.75 -21.61 -3.18
CA ARG A 453 7.80 -20.85 -4.00
C ARG A 453 6.38 -21.39 -3.86
N LEU A 454 6.22 -22.71 -3.80
CA LEU A 454 4.91 -23.32 -3.61
C LEU A 454 4.27 -22.94 -2.27
N TYR A 455 5.04 -22.90 -1.17
CA TYR A 455 4.58 -22.39 0.11
C TYR A 455 4.23 -20.91 0.04
N ARG A 456 5.08 -20.07 -0.61
CA ARG A 456 4.81 -18.65 -0.81
C ARG A 456 3.51 -18.42 -1.57
N LYS A 457 3.29 -19.18 -2.66
CA LYS A 457 2.05 -19.11 -3.45
C LYS A 457 0.80 -19.45 -2.63
N LYS A 458 0.93 -20.33 -1.63
CA LYS A 458 -0.15 -20.65 -0.67
C LYS A 458 -0.22 -19.64 0.49
N GLY A 459 0.60 -18.58 0.47
CA GLY A 459 0.61 -17.47 1.44
C GLY A 459 1.44 -17.70 2.69
N TYR A 460 2.31 -18.70 2.74
CA TYR A 460 3.15 -19.00 3.91
C TYR A 460 4.56 -18.44 3.72
N SER A 461 4.82 -17.27 4.32
CA SER A 461 5.99 -16.44 4.07
C SER A 461 7.29 -16.92 4.74
N LEU A 462 7.21 -17.63 5.86
CA LEU A 462 8.38 -17.99 6.65
C LEU A 462 8.69 -19.50 6.66
N VAL A 463 8.01 -20.29 5.84
CA VAL A 463 8.33 -21.71 5.66
C VAL A 463 9.58 -21.82 4.80
N GLU A 464 10.62 -22.45 5.33
CA GLU A 464 11.90 -22.69 4.63
C GLU A 464 12.44 -24.07 4.99
N PRO A 465 13.28 -24.70 4.15
CA PRO A 465 13.95 -25.91 4.56
C PRO A 465 14.92 -25.63 5.72
N GLN A 466 14.78 -26.41 6.75
CA GLN A 466 15.58 -26.37 7.97
C GLN A 466 16.77 -27.32 7.87
N LYS A 467 16.56 -28.46 7.22
CA LYS A 467 17.58 -29.51 7.10
C LYS A 467 17.41 -30.24 5.76
N VAL A 468 18.51 -30.46 5.06
CA VAL A 468 18.54 -31.25 3.84
C VAL A 468 19.68 -32.24 3.94
N ILE A 469 19.40 -33.52 3.85
CA ILE A 469 20.36 -34.62 3.97
C ILE A 469 20.15 -35.61 2.85
N LEU A 470 21.23 -35.98 2.16
CA LEU A 470 21.24 -37.13 1.28
C LEU A 470 21.74 -38.37 2.06
N SER A 471 20.85 -39.34 2.26
CA SER A 471 21.17 -40.60 2.96
C SER A 471 21.04 -41.73 1.93
N GLY A 472 22.17 -42.24 1.47
CA GLY A 472 22.20 -43.19 0.35
C GLY A 472 21.65 -42.55 -0.93
N ASP A 473 20.53 -43.07 -1.41
CA ASP A 473 19.80 -42.57 -2.60
C ASP A 473 18.56 -41.74 -2.25
N ASN A 474 18.32 -41.49 -0.95
CA ASN A 474 17.14 -40.73 -0.46
C ASN A 474 17.51 -39.33 -0.02
N LEU A 475 16.95 -38.32 -0.69
CA LEU A 475 17.08 -36.92 -0.30
C LEU A 475 15.98 -36.58 0.74
N GLN A 476 16.40 -36.33 1.97
CA GLN A 476 15.52 -35.97 3.06
C GLN A 476 15.51 -34.45 3.26
N VAL A 477 14.33 -33.85 3.13
CA VAL A 477 14.11 -32.40 3.29
C VAL A 477 13.20 -32.18 4.49
N THR A 478 13.68 -31.48 5.50
CA THR A 478 12.86 -31.08 6.67
C THR A 478 12.53 -29.60 6.54
N MET A 479 11.24 -29.29 6.48
CA MET A 479 10.74 -27.91 6.40
C MET A 479 10.47 -27.34 7.78
N SER A 480 10.72 -26.04 7.97
CA SER A 480 10.35 -25.31 9.18
C SER A 480 8.83 -25.18 9.31
N SER A 481 8.34 -25.01 10.54
CA SER A 481 6.90 -24.76 10.78
C SER A 481 6.39 -23.44 10.19
N GLY A 482 7.26 -22.49 9.90
CA GLY A 482 6.87 -21.14 9.46
C GLY A 482 6.19 -20.30 10.55
N MET A 483 6.31 -20.70 11.82
CA MET A 483 5.81 -19.95 12.98
C MET A 483 6.79 -18.85 13.38
N VAL A 484 6.30 -17.90 14.17
CA VAL A 484 7.15 -16.90 14.85
C VAL A 484 7.11 -17.13 16.35
N ASN A 485 8.23 -16.85 17.01
CA ASN A 485 8.37 -16.98 18.47
C ASN A 485 7.82 -15.77 19.21
N GLY A 486 7.66 -14.63 18.51
CA GLY A 486 7.16 -13.41 19.09
C GLY A 486 6.89 -12.31 18.06
N ILE A 487 6.20 -11.28 18.55
CA ILE A 487 5.95 -10.05 17.84
C ILE A 487 6.62 -8.94 18.63
N GLU A 488 7.48 -8.18 17.98
CA GLU A 488 8.15 -7.01 18.53
C GLU A 488 7.52 -5.73 17.99
N ILE A 489 7.34 -4.75 18.86
CA ILE A 489 6.79 -3.44 18.51
C ILE A 489 7.86 -2.38 18.80
N VAL A 490 8.31 -1.71 17.76
CA VAL A 490 9.27 -0.61 17.83
C VAL A 490 8.55 0.69 17.50
N GLN A 491 8.50 1.62 18.45
CA GLN A 491 7.87 2.92 18.28
C GLN A 491 8.90 4.04 18.38
N ASN A 492 8.80 5.07 17.55
CA ASN A 492 9.72 6.21 17.60
C ASN A 492 9.48 7.17 18.77
N ARG A 493 8.28 7.19 19.37
CA ARG A 493 7.90 8.10 20.47
C ARG A 493 7.32 7.40 21.70
N ASN A 494 6.84 6.20 21.60
CA ASN A 494 6.16 5.46 22.67
C ASN A 494 4.96 6.19 23.30
N SER A 495 4.28 7.05 22.53
CA SER A 495 3.11 7.80 23.04
C SER A 495 1.80 7.01 22.96
N ILE A 496 1.80 5.89 22.23
CA ILE A 496 0.66 5.00 22.03
C ILE A 496 0.89 3.74 22.87
N GLY A 497 -0.09 3.38 23.68
CA GLY A 497 -0.02 2.17 24.52
C GLY A 497 -0.04 0.88 23.70
N LEU A 498 0.42 -0.22 24.28
CA LEU A 498 0.47 -1.52 23.59
C LEU A 498 -0.91 -2.08 23.26
N THR A 499 -1.92 -1.88 24.13
CA THR A 499 -3.27 -2.41 23.90
C THR A 499 -3.89 -1.91 22.57
N PRO A 500 -3.86 -0.60 22.24
CA PRO A 500 -4.29 -0.11 20.92
C PRO A 500 -3.54 -0.71 19.74
N ILE A 501 -2.28 -1.07 19.90
CA ILE A 501 -1.46 -1.67 18.85
C ILE A 501 -1.78 -3.15 18.69
N LEU A 502 -1.68 -3.91 19.76
CA LEU A 502 -1.81 -5.39 19.73
C LEU A 502 -3.20 -5.84 19.28
N ARG A 503 -4.26 -5.09 19.59
CA ARG A 503 -5.62 -5.42 19.13
C ARG A 503 -5.82 -5.33 17.61
N GLU A 504 -4.98 -4.57 16.91
CA GLU A 504 -5.03 -4.45 15.45
C GLU A 504 -4.20 -5.53 14.74
N ILE A 505 -3.32 -6.22 15.45
CA ILE A 505 -2.52 -7.32 14.92
C ILE A 505 -3.36 -8.60 14.87
N LYS A 506 -3.44 -9.23 13.70
CA LYS A 506 -4.24 -10.43 13.41
C LYS A 506 -3.39 -11.70 13.24
N ILE A 507 -2.14 -11.62 13.65
CA ILE A 507 -1.18 -12.70 13.58
C ILE A 507 -1.32 -13.57 14.82
N ASP A 508 -1.45 -14.88 14.60
CA ASP A 508 -1.42 -15.91 15.64
C ASP A 508 -0.04 -16.57 15.64
N THR A 509 0.72 -16.38 16.72
CA THR A 509 2.07 -16.93 16.86
C THR A 509 2.09 -18.44 17.06
N THR A 510 0.94 -19.06 17.33
CA THR A 510 0.80 -20.52 17.50
C THR A 510 0.64 -21.25 16.16
N THR A 511 0.51 -20.53 15.07
CA THR A 511 0.34 -21.06 13.72
C THR A 511 1.37 -20.49 12.75
N ALA A 512 1.54 -21.15 11.60
CA ALA A 512 2.40 -20.65 10.54
C ALA A 512 1.91 -19.30 10.01
N ILE A 513 2.84 -18.36 9.81
CA ILE A 513 2.52 -17.00 9.38
C ILE A 513 2.01 -16.99 7.93
N ARG A 514 0.84 -16.38 7.75
CA ARG A 514 0.27 -16.09 6.43
C ARG A 514 0.53 -14.62 6.06
N SER A 515 1.08 -14.40 4.87
CA SER A 515 1.35 -13.04 4.35
C SER A 515 0.13 -12.12 4.40
N GLY A 516 -1.05 -12.61 4.05
CA GLY A 516 -2.28 -11.83 4.12
C GLY A 516 -2.67 -11.39 5.54
N LYS A 517 -2.30 -12.17 6.60
CA LYS A 517 -2.51 -11.75 7.99
C LYS A 517 -1.48 -10.73 8.45
N ALA A 518 -0.28 -10.81 7.95
CA ALA A 518 0.75 -9.80 8.18
C ALA A 518 0.37 -8.47 7.53
N GLU A 519 -0.08 -8.50 6.28
CA GLU A 519 -0.61 -7.37 5.53
C GLU A 519 -1.82 -6.73 6.25
N GLU A 520 -2.85 -7.52 6.58
CA GLU A 520 -4.04 -7.08 7.32
C GLU A 520 -3.66 -6.39 8.63
N SER A 521 -2.64 -6.89 9.35
CA SER A 521 -2.18 -6.30 10.59
C SER A 521 -1.50 -4.94 10.37
N ALA A 522 -0.62 -4.85 9.38
CA ALA A 522 0.06 -3.60 9.03
C ALA A 522 -0.94 -2.54 8.54
N GLU A 523 -1.90 -2.92 7.69
CA GLU A 523 -2.98 -2.05 7.23
C GLU A 523 -3.86 -1.59 8.40
N ASN A 524 -4.28 -2.50 9.29
CA ASN A 524 -5.10 -2.15 10.46
C ASN A 524 -4.41 -1.11 11.34
N LEU A 525 -3.11 -1.28 11.61
CA LEU A 525 -2.31 -0.33 12.37
C LEU A 525 -2.26 1.04 11.68
N TYR A 526 -1.96 1.08 10.39
CA TYR A 526 -1.90 2.32 9.63
C TYR A 526 -3.25 3.05 9.56
N GLU A 527 -4.34 2.31 9.38
CA GLU A 527 -5.70 2.84 9.30
C GLU A 527 -6.25 3.37 10.64
N THR A 528 -5.57 3.10 11.77
CA THR A 528 -5.86 3.81 13.02
C THR A 528 -5.67 5.33 12.89
N GLY A 529 -4.90 5.78 11.88
CA GLY A 529 -4.65 7.19 11.58
C GLY A 529 -3.61 7.85 12.49
N VAL A 530 -3.13 7.16 13.53
CA VAL A 530 -2.14 7.69 14.49
C VAL A 530 -0.69 7.47 14.08
N PHE A 531 -0.45 6.61 13.07
CA PHE A 531 0.86 6.37 12.51
C PHE A 531 1.02 7.03 11.13
N SER A 532 2.19 7.63 10.87
CA SER A 532 2.58 8.11 9.53
C SER A 532 3.16 6.99 8.68
N ARG A 533 3.81 6.01 9.34
CA ARG A 533 4.37 4.84 8.70
C ARG A 533 4.26 3.62 9.61
N VAL A 534 3.91 2.49 8.99
CA VAL A 534 3.94 1.15 9.59
C VAL A 534 4.78 0.29 8.66
N SER A 535 5.87 -0.27 9.17
CA SER A 535 6.76 -1.17 8.45
C SER A 535 6.83 -2.51 9.16
N LEU A 536 7.02 -3.58 8.38
CA LEU A 536 7.01 -4.96 8.84
C LEU A 536 8.28 -5.65 8.37
N SER A 537 9.01 -6.28 9.30
CA SER A 537 10.16 -7.12 9.00
C SER A 537 10.14 -8.42 9.79
N ALA A 538 10.80 -9.45 9.25
CA ALA A 538 11.03 -10.70 9.94
C ALA A 538 12.51 -10.83 10.29
N GLU A 539 12.83 -11.18 11.52
CA GLU A 539 14.19 -11.29 12.04
C GLU A 539 14.43 -12.65 12.69
N LYS A 540 15.69 -13.06 12.75
CA LYS A 540 16.05 -14.24 13.57
C LYS A 540 16.01 -13.86 15.02
N THR A 541 15.36 -14.70 15.84
CA THR A 541 15.39 -14.56 17.29
C THR A 541 16.79 -14.95 17.80
N PRO A 542 17.51 -14.04 18.49
CA PRO A 542 18.78 -14.40 19.12
C PRO A 542 18.57 -15.51 20.15
N PHE A 543 19.60 -16.36 20.33
CA PHE A 543 19.68 -17.38 21.40
C PHE A 543 18.75 -18.60 21.28
N ILE A 544 18.21 -18.91 20.11
CA ILE A 544 17.59 -20.23 19.86
C ILE A 544 18.60 -21.09 19.11
N ASP A 545 19.16 -22.09 19.79
CA ASP A 545 20.31 -22.91 19.33
C ASP A 545 20.07 -23.67 18.02
N ASP A 546 18.82 -23.97 17.68
CA ASP A 546 18.47 -24.68 16.44
C ASP A 546 18.30 -23.74 15.21
N GLY A 547 18.45 -22.43 15.42
CA GLY A 547 18.30 -21.41 14.36
C GLY A 547 16.89 -21.28 13.80
N SER A 548 15.87 -21.89 14.43
CA SER A 548 14.47 -21.88 13.98
C SER A 548 13.68 -20.66 14.45
N GLY A 549 14.19 -19.95 15.48
CA GLY A 549 13.50 -18.81 16.07
C GLY A 549 13.35 -17.63 15.10
N ARG A 550 12.14 -17.12 15.01
CA ARG A 550 11.75 -15.97 14.18
C ARG A 550 10.97 -14.97 15.01
N THR A 551 11.26 -13.69 14.86
CA THR A 551 10.51 -12.56 15.43
C THR A 551 9.98 -11.71 14.28
N LEU A 552 8.71 -11.32 14.39
CA LEU A 552 8.10 -10.38 13.45
C LEU A 552 8.08 -9.00 14.10
N THR A 553 8.76 -8.04 13.49
CA THR A 553 8.93 -6.68 14.03
C THR A 553 8.04 -5.70 13.28
N PHE A 554 7.17 -5.01 14.02
CA PHE A 554 6.41 -3.86 13.51
C PHE A 554 7.13 -2.57 13.94
N SER A 555 7.64 -1.82 12.98
CA SER A 555 8.24 -0.50 13.19
C SER A 555 7.22 0.59 12.92
N LEU A 556 6.87 1.37 13.95
CA LEU A 556 5.77 2.32 13.95
C LEU A 556 6.29 3.75 14.10
N VAL A 557 5.99 4.61 13.14
CA VAL A 557 6.29 6.05 13.20
C VAL A 557 5.00 6.80 13.54
N GLU A 558 4.95 7.38 14.73
CA GLU A 558 3.77 8.07 15.25
C GLU A 558 3.61 9.47 14.67
N LYS A 559 2.36 9.85 14.37
CA LYS A 559 1.97 11.23 14.05
C LYS A 559 1.86 12.06 15.33
N PRO A 560 2.15 13.37 15.31
CA PRO A 560 1.75 14.27 16.40
C PRO A 560 0.24 14.21 16.62
N SER A 561 -0.19 14.06 17.88
CA SER A 561 -1.60 13.83 18.22
C SER A 561 -2.45 15.09 18.23
N SER A 562 -1.86 16.27 18.42
CA SER A 562 -2.58 17.55 18.44
C SER A 562 -2.73 18.10 17.03
N VAL A 563 -3.97 18.44 16.65
CA VAL A 563 -4.32 18.87 15.29
C VAL A 563 -5.22 20.10 15.37
N LEU A 564 -4.91 21.11 14.59
CA LEU A 564 -5.79 22.23 14.26
C LEU A 564 -6.28 22.03 12.82
N ARG A 565 -7.60 22.05 12.64
CA ARG A 565 -8.22 22.01 11.34
C ARG A 565 -8.97 23.29 11.05
N LEU A 566 -8.84 23.73 9.81
CA LEU A 566 -9.49 24.92 9.30
C LEU A 566 -10.35 24.54 8.10
N GLY A 567 -11.55 25.12 8.05
CA GLY A 567 -12.43 25.01 6.91
C GLY A 567 -13.00 26.37 6.53
N LEU A 568 -13.16 26.58 5.25
CA LEU A 568 -13.86 27.73 4.68
C LEU A 568 -14.88 27.22 3.69
N ARG A 569 -16.08 27.73 3.77
CA ARG A 569 -17.18 27.46 2.85
C ARG A 569 -17.93 28.73 2.51
N TYR A 570 -18.35 28.81 1.28
CA TYR A 570 -19.31 29.78 0.81
C TYR A 570 -20.45 29.07 0.10
N ASP A 571 -21.69 29.42 0.42
CA ASP A 571 -22.87 29.07 -0.38
C ASP A 571 -23.90 30.20 -0.34
N GLU A 572 -24.81 30.23 -1.33
CA GLU A 572 -25.81 31.30 -1.46
C GLU A 572 -26.79 31.37 -0.30
N THR A 573 -27.05 30.26 0.38
CA THR A 573 -28.03 30.20 1.48
C THR A 573 -27.43 30.63 2.81
N SER A 574 -26.23 30.12 3.12
CA SER A 574 -25.59 30.32 4.42
C SER A 574 -24.48 31.37 4.36
N ASN A 575 -24.17 31.93 3.20
CA ASN A 575 -23.08 32.86 2.96
C ASN A 575 -21.70 32.25 3.34
N ALA A 576 -20.76 33.10 3.75
CA ALA A 576 -19.44 32.64 4.21
C ALA A 576 -19.54 31.95 5.57
N GLN A 577 -18.95 30.79 5.71
CA GLN A 577 -18.86 30.00 6.91
C GLN A 577 -17.40 29.65 7.16
N PHE A 578 -16.99 29.72 8.42
CA PHE A 578 -15.65 29.38 8.88
C PHE A 578 -15.72 28.26 9.90
N LEU A 579 -14.83 27.27 9.78
CA LEU A 579 -14.68 26.17 10.73
C LEU A 579 -13.27 26.19 11.36
N LEU A 580 -13.25 26.03 12.67
CA LEU A 580 -12.07 25.80 13.49
C LEU A 580 -12.28 24.54 14.34
N ASP A 581 -11.43 23.52 14.21
CA ASP A 581 -11.42 22.30 15.04
C ASP A 581 -10.02 22.14 15.68
N LEU A 582 -9.96 22.18 16.99
CA LEU A 582 -8.76 21.91 17.78
C LEU A 582 -8.96 20.64 18.59
N ARG A 583 -8.08 19.65 18.37
CA ARG A 583 -8.28 18.30 18.88
C ARG A 583 -6.96 17.60 19.19
N ASN A 584 -6.95 16.79 20.24
CA ASN A 584 -5.93 15.77 20.46
C ASN A 584 -6.51 14.40 20.08
N GLU A 585 -5.86 13.67 19.17
CA GLU A 585 -6.31 12.39 18.62
C GLU A 585 -5.78 11.16 19.37
N ASN A 586 -5.02 11.35 20.46
CA ASN A 586 -4.46 10.26 21.27
C ASN A 586 -4.37 10.65 22.75
N ILE A 587 -5.48 10.66 23.44
CA ILE A 587 -5.53 10.94 24.88
C ILE A 587 -5.06 9.71 25.67
N GLY A 588 -4.02 9.92 26.50
CA GLY A 588 -3.50 8.87 27.38
C GLY A 588 -2.98 7.63 26.66
N GLY A 589 -2.57 7.72 25.39
CA GLY A 589 -2.07 6.58 24.63
C GLY A 589 -3.13 5.59 24.18
N THR A 590 -4.41 5.92 24.26
CA THR A 590 -5.53 5.00 24.02
C THR A 590 -6.11 5.08 22.62
N THR A 591 -5.59 5.98 21.76
CA THR A 591 -6.18 6.36 20.46
C THR A 591 -7.57 7.02 20.58
N SER A 592 -7.93 7.47 21.81
CA SER A 592 -9.14 8.26 22.04
C SER A 592 -8.88 9.72 21.69
N SER A 593 -9.88 10.42 21.20
CA SER A 593 -9.80 11.83 20.84
C SER A 593 -10.61 12.70 21.78
N PHE A 594 -10.07 13.88 22.07
CA PHE A 594 -10.78 14.94 22.76
C PHE A 594 -10.49 16.27 22.07
N GLY A 595 -11.51 17.04 21.80
CA GLY A 595 -11.36 18.33 21.16
C GLY A 595 -12.66 19.06 20.97
N GLY A 596 -12.55 20.33 20.56
CA GLY A 596 -13.70 21.17 20.27
C GLY A 596 -13.62 21.75 18.88
N TRP A 597 -14.78 21.97 18.28
CA TRP A 597 -14.88 22.66 17.01
C TRP A 597 -16.01 23.68 17.01
N ILE A 598 -15.78 24.74 16.30
CA ILE A 598 -16.75 25.79 16.07
C ILE A 598 -16.95 26.01 14.59
N LYS A 599 -18.19 26.23 14.21
CA LYS A 599 -18.60 26.73 12.90
C LYS A 599 -19.29 28.08 13.11
N ALA A 600 -18.84 29.09 12.41
CA ALA A 600 -19.44 30.43 12.46
C ALA A 600 -19.85 30.83 11.02
N GLY A 601 -21.11 31.20 10.87
CA GLY A 601 -21.69 31.75 9.64
C GLY A 601 -22.75 32.78 9.97
N LYS A 602 -23.23 33.50 8.97
CA LYS A 602 -24.23 34.53 9.14
C LYS A 602 -25.54 33.98 9.76
N ASN A 603 -26.04 32.86 9.21
CA ASN A 603 -27.33 32.27 9.55
C ASN A 603 -27.22 30.98 10.36
N ASN A 604 -25.99 30.52 10.65
CA ASN A 604 -25.77 29.32 11.45
C ASN A 604 -24.46 29.38 12.24
N SER A 605 -24.54 28.94 13.48
CA SER A 605 -23.39 28.83 14.38
C SER A 605 -23.47 27.53 15.16
N VAL A 606 -22.36 26.82 15.24
CA VAL A 606 -22.27 25.55 15.97
C VAL A 606 -21.00 25.57 16.81
N ALA A 607 -21.11 25.10 18.04
CA ALA A 607 -19.96 24.83 18.89
C ALA A 607 -20.10 23.47 19.54
N ASN A 608 -19.07 22.65 19.47
CA ASN A 608 -19.05 21.30 20.03
C ASN A 608 -17.77 21.06 20.82
N LEU A 609 -17.90 20.39 21.97
CA LEU A 609 -16.78 19.76 22.67
C LEU A 609 -17.03 18.25 22.67
N GLU A 610 -16.14 17.49 22.10
CA GLU A 610 -16.33 16.07 21.79
C GLU A 610 -15.25 15.21 22.44
N PHE A 611 -15.66 14.10 23.05
CA PHE A 611 -14.79 12.99 23.42
C PHE A 611 -15.23 11.75 22.64
N ALA A 612 -14.28 11.08 21.99
CA ALA A 612 -14.55 9.86 21.25
C ALA A 612 -13.50 8.79 21.57
N MET A 613 -13.99 7.63 21.93
CA MET A 613 -13.21 6.42 22.15
C MET A 613 -13.66 5.37 21.12
N PRO A 614 -12.93 5.22 20.00
CA PRO A 614 -13.34 4.30 18.92
C PRO A 614 -13.30 2.83 19.33
N ARG A 615 -12.59 2.49 20.40
CA ARG A 615 -12.58 1.16 21.03
C ARG A 615 -12.26 1.26 22.52
N ILE A 616 -13.08 0.63 23.35
CA ILE A 616 -12.82 0.50 24.79
C ILE A 616 -11.91 -0.69 25.02
N GLY A 617 -10.65 -0.45 25.40
CA GLY A 617 -9.65 -1.50 25.58
C GLY A 617 -9.45 -2.35 24.34
N SER A 618 -9.55 -3.67 24.46
CA SER A 618 -9.47 -4.65 23.37
C SER A 618 -10.83 -5.01 22.75
N THR A 619 -11.94 -4.44 23.28
CA THR A 619 -13.30 -4.75 22.83
C THR A 619 -13.66 -4.05 21.51
N HIS A 620 -14.82 -4.36 20.95
CA HIS A 620 -15.41 -3.65 19.80
C HIS A 620 -16.35 -2.51 20.24
N PHE A 621 -16.53 -2.31 21.53
CA PHE A 621 -17.41 -1.25 22.05
C PHE A 621 -16.78 0.13 21.86
N THR A 622 -17.63 1.11 21.59
CA THR A 622 -17.30 2.51 21.35
C THR A 622 -17.98 3.39 22.38
N LEU A 623 -17.35 4.51 22.74
CA LEU A 623 -17.95 5.54 23.58
C LEU A 623 -17.79 6.89 22.88
N PHE A 624 -18.86 7.67 22.86
CA PHE A 624 -18.87 9.03 22.33
C PHE A 624 -19.62 9.94 23.30
N SER A 625 -19.12 11.14 23.52
CA SER A 625 -19.81 12.17 24.28
C SER A 625 -19.59 13.52 23.62
N ARG A 626 -20.64 14.37 23.65
CA ARG A 626 -20.60 15.68 23.01
C ARG A 626 -21.39 16.67 23.85
N LEU A 627 -20.78 17.79 24.22
CA LEU A 627 -21.47 19.02 24.59
C LEU A 627 -21.65 19.85 23.33
N PHE A 628 -22.85 20.34 23.09
CA PHE A 628 -23.12 21.06 21.86
C PHE A 628 -23.96 22.33 22.10
N PHE A 629 -23.71 23.29 21.22
CA PHE A 629 -24.52 24.46 20.97
C PHE A 629 -24.72 24.56 19.47
N ASP A 630 -25.96 24.75 19.02
CA ASP A 630 -26.36 24.81 17.63
C ASP A 630 -27.44 25.90 17.49
N GLN A 631 -27.18 26.90 16.67
CA GLN A 631 -28.12 27.96 16.33
C GLN A 631 -28.19 28.07 14.82
N ARG A 632 -29.42 28.13 14.31
CA ARG A 632 -29.68 28.35 12.88
C ARG A 632 -30.89 29.20 12.66
N GLU A 633 -30.84 30.05 11.63
CA GLU A 633 -31.96 30.84 11.11
C GLU A 633 -32.23 30.39 9.67
N PHE A 634 -33.49 30.30 9.34
CA PHE A 634 -33.93 29.88 8.02
C PHE A 634 -35.25 30.52 7.62
N ASP A 635 -35.38 30.74 6.33
CA ASP A 635 -36.62 31.23 5.75
C ASP A 635 -37.45 30.03 5.27
N THR A 636 -38.71 30.02 5.58
CA THR A 636 -39.68 29.03 5.11
C THR A 636 -40.94 29.70 4.69
N ARG A 637 -41.66 29.04 3.81
CA ARG A 637 -43.02 29.46 3.43
C ARG A 637 -44.04 28.65 4.25
N ASP A 638 -45.16 29.25 4.46
CA ASP A 638 -46.32 28.52 4.91
C ASP A 638 -46.91 27.69 3.77
N LEU A 639 -46.17 26.73 3.32
CA LEU A 639 -46.68 25.71 2.42
C LEU A 639 -47.51 24.69 3.22
N ARG A 640 -48.59 25.12 3.82
CA ARG A 640 -49.64 24.17 4.20
C ARG A 640 -50.27 23.65 2.93
N PHE A 641 -49.51 22.75 2.25
CA PHE A 641 -50.04 21.83 1.21
C PHE A 641 -50.75 22.45 0.00
N SER A 642 -50.44 23.68 -0.39
CA SER A 642 -50.69 23.99 -1.78
C SER A 642 -49.39 23.77 -2.53
N ALA A 643 -49.38 22.70 -3.31
CA ALA A 643 -48.44 22.57 -4.42
C ALA A 643 -48.70 23.67 -5.48
N ASP A 644 -49.27 24.78 -5.06
CA ASP A 644 -49.44 25.96 -5.87
C ASP A 644 -48.09 26.67 -5.91
N PHE A 645 -47.32 26.36 -6.91
CA PHE A 645 -46.14 27.13 -7.30
C PHE A 645 -46.53 28.51 -7.86
N ASN A 646 -47.72 29.01 -7.54
CA ASN A 646 -48.18 30.30 -7.96
C ASN A 646 -47.45 31.39 -7.19
N GLY A 647 -46.56 32.08 -7.89
CA GLY A 647 -46.02 33.37 -7.54
C GLY A 647 -45.23 33.39 -6.25
N TYR A 648 -43.94 33.59 -6.34
CA TYR A 648 -43.06 33.90 -5.23
C TYR A 648 -43.36 35.37 -4.77
N ASP A 649 -44.46 35.60 -4.03
CA ASP A 649 -44.67 36.88 -3.37
C ASP A 649 -43.78 36.92 -2.13
N SER A 650 -42.99 37.97 -1.96
CA SER A 650 -42.03 38.13 -0.85
C SER A 650 -42.72 38.19 0.52
N ASP A 651 -44.03 38.48 0.52
CA ASP A 651 -44.81 38.66 1.73
C ASP A 651 -45.23 37.35 2.42
N ASP A 652 -45.05 36.22 1.76
CA ASP A 652 -45.39 34.87 2.30
C ASP A 652 -44.19 34.18 2.98
N ILE A 653 -43.05 34.85 3.09
CA ILE A 653 -41.83 34.28 3.69
C ILE A 653 -41.76 34.70 5.16
N ALA A 654 -41.70 33.70 6.06
CA ALA A 654 -41.43 33.91 7.46
C ALA A 654 -40.06 33.36 7.83
N SER A 655 -39.29 34.10 8.62
CA SER A 655 -37.99 33.71 9.12
C SER A 655 -38.09 33.15 10.53
N TYR A 656 -37.56 31.94 10.74
CA TYR A 656 -37.53 31.25 12.00
C TYR A 656 -36.11 30.97 12.46
N GLY A 657 -35.93 30.98 13.80
CA GLY A 657 -34.71 30.53 14.43
C GLY A 657 -34.93 29.26 15.26
N ILE A 658 -33.92 28.37 15.23
CA ILE A 658 -33.84 27.24 16.16
C ILE A 658 -32.51 27.32 16.87
N GLN A 659 -32.54 27.31 18.20
CA GLN A 659 -31.37 27.22 19.06
C GLN A 659 -31.46 25.97 19.91
N ARG A 660 -30.36 25.16 19.94
CA ARG A 660 -30.29 23.97 20.77
C ARG A 660 -28.93 23.93 21.50
N TYR A 661 -28.95 23.55 22.76
CA TYR A 661 -27.74 23.25 23.50
C TYR A 661 -27.99 22.08 24.45
N GLY A 662 -26.93 21.28 24.67
CA GLY A 662 -27.13 20.09 25.49
C GLY A 662 -25.91 19.17 25.50
N ILE A 663 -26.15 17.97 26.00
CA ILE A 663 -25.19 16.91 26.08
C ILE A 663 -25.75 15.64 25.39
N THR A 664 -24.92 15.01 24.60
CA THR A 664 -25.21 13.67 24.05
C THR A 664 -24.14 12.70 24.53
N GLY A 665 -24.57 11.55 25.04
CA GLY A 665 -23.72 10.37 25.27
C GLY A 665 -24.15 9.22 24.39
N ALA A 666 -23.22 8.51 23.78
CA ALA A 666 -23.52 7.36 22.95
C ALA A 666 -22.59 6.19 23.31
N PHE A 667 -23.20 5.04 23.54
CA PHE A 667 -22.51 3.78 23.74
C PHE A 667 -22.88 2.83 22.62
N GLY A 668 -21.88 2.19 21.97
CA GLY A 668 -22.17 1.38 20.81
C GLY A 668 -21.14 0.30 20.53
N THR A 669 -21.31 -0.34 19.40
CA THR A 669 -20.36 -1.32 18.88
C THR A 669 -20.01 -0.99 17.44
N ARG A 670 -18.78 -1.30 17.07
CA ARG A 670 -18.28 -1.15 15.71
C ARG A 670 -18.80 -2.24 14.81
N ILE A 671 -19.24 -1.88 13.60
CA ILE A 671 -19.54 -2.79 12.50
C ILE A 671 -18.48 -2.58 11.43
N ARG A 672 -17.50 -3.48 11.35
CA ARG A 672 -16.28 -3.28 10.58
C ARG A 672 -15.56 -1.98 11.00
N LYS A 673 -14.86 -1.27 10.10
CA LYS A 673 -14.17 -0.01 10.39
C LYS A 673 -15.08 1.21 10.19
N ASN A 674 -15.89 1.16 9.16
CA ASN A 674 -16.71 2.25 8.64
C ASN A 674 -18.17 2.22 9.11
N GLY A 675 -18.48 1.42 10.14
CA GLY A 675 -19.84 1.33 10.68
C GLY A 675 -19.90 1.33 12.21
N ARG A 676 -21.02 1.83 12.74
CA ARG A 676 -21.33 1.87 14.18
C ARG A 676 -22.82 1.63 14.40
N LEU A 677 -23.13 0.78 15.35
CA LEU A 677 -24.45 0.66 15.99
C LEU A 677 -24.33 1.23 17.39
N ALA A 678 -25.20 2.17 17.78
CA ALA A 678 -25.10 2.84 19.08
C ALA A 678 -26.49 3.09 19.69
N ILE A 679 -26.52 3.19 21.01
CA ILE A 679 -27.63 3.74 21.80
C ILE A 679 -27.18 5.14 22.23
N ASP A 680 -28.01 6.13 21.98
CA ASP A 680 -27.71 7.53 22.22
C ASP A 680 -28.65 8.07 23.32
N PHE A 681 -28.13 8.89 24.25
CA PHE A 681 -28.86 9.61 25.25
C PHE A 681 -28.59 11.09 25.05
N THR A 682 -29.63 11.89 24.85
CA THR A 682 -29.48 13.33 24.61
C THR A 682 -30.37 14.10 25.56
N LEU A 683 -29.75 14.97 26.39
CA LEU A 683 -30.41 15.98 27.17
C LEU A 683 -30.19 17.32 26.51
N GLN A 684 -31.24 18.00 26.12
CA GLN A 684 -31.14 19.29 25.42
C GLN A 684 -32.25 20.25 25.81
N ASN A 685 -31.93 21.55 25.78
CA ASN A 685 -32.89 22.62 25.66
C ASN A 685 -32.99 22.98 24.15
N ALA A 686 -34.19 23.06 23.63
CA ALA A 686 -34.49 23.38 22.24
C ALA A 686 -35.47 24.53 22.16
N GLN A 687 -35.00 25.66 21.66
CA GLN A 687 -35.84 26.88 21.50
C GLN A 687 -36.07 27.13 20.02
N SER A 688 -37.35 27.35 19.67
CA SER A 688 -37.74 27.86 18.33
C SER A 688 -38.39 29.24 18.53
N TYR A 689 -38.03 30.18 17.64
CA TYR A 689 -38.47 31.56 17.72
C TYR A 689 -38.70 32.19 16.33
N HIS A 690 -39.44 33.29 16.26
CA HIS A 690 -39.51 34.11 15.05
C HIS A 690 -38.23 34.96 14.94
N ALA A 691 -37.54 34.89 13.84
CA ALA A 691 -36.29 35.64 13.58
C ALA A 691 -36.58 37.06 13.09
N THR A 692 -37.75 37.29 12.48
CA THR A 692 -38.24 38.61 12.02
C THR A 692 -39.73 38.76 12.33
N ASP A 693 -40.20 39.99 12.60
CA ASP A 693 -41.64 40.30 12.86
C ASP A 693 -42.47 40.33 11.56
N SER A 694 -41.88 40.08 10.41
CA SER A 694 -42.53 40.09 9.11
C SER A 694 -42.94 38.69 8.66
N GLY A 695 -44.13 38.52 8.22
CA GLY A 695 -44.71 37.29 7.66
C GLY A 695 -45.71 36.57 8.56
N PRO A 696 -46.53 35.66 8.04
CA PRO A 696 -47.53 34.94 8.81
C PRO A 696 -46.90 33.97 9.82
N ALA A 697 -47.22 34.09 11.07
CA ALA A 697 -46.73 33.24 12.18
C ALA A 697 -47.47 31.90 12.19
N THR A 698 -47.08 31.00 11.31
CA THR A 698 -47.78 29.73 11.06
C THR A 698 -47.20 28.52 11.76
N LEU A 699 -45.87 28.55 12.04
CA LEU A 699 -45.17 27.50 12.79
C LEU A 699 -45.20 27.84 14.30
N ARG A 700 -45.49 26.80 15.13
CA ARG A 700 -45.48 26.99 16.60
C ARG A 700 -44.06 27.09 17.12
N THR A 701 -43.78 28.19 17.81
CA THR A 701 -42.52 28.41 18.54
C THR A 701 -42.64 27.91 19.96
N ALA A 702 -41.60 27.33 20.52
CA ALA A 702 -41.57 26.82 21.88
C ALA A 702 -40.14 26.76 22.41
N GLU A 703 -40.01 26.79 23.71
CA GLU A 703 -38.80 26.43 24.45
C GLU A 703 -39.09 25.14 25.21
N LEU A 704 -38.26 24.11 25.00
CA LEU A 704 -38.52 22.75 25.46
C LEU A 704 -37.25 22.14 26.03
N ASN A 705 -37.40 21.49 27.19
CA ASN A 705 -36.38 20.62 27.75
C ASN A 705 -36.70 19.17 27.34
N LEU A 706 -35.79 18.53 26.68
CA LEU A 706 -36.01 17.23 26.10
C LEU A 706 -34.90 16.24 26.52
N LEU A 707 -35.29 15.12 27.09
CA LEU A 707 -34.46 13.97 27.33
C LEU A 707 -34.86 12.86 26.36
N SER A 708 -34.02 12.57 25.40
CA SER A 708 -34.27 11.58 24.33
C SER A 708 -33.36 10.38 24.49
N VAL A 709 -33.92 9.20 24.17
CA VAL A 709 -33.17 7.96 24.02
C VAL A 709 -33.28 7.51 22.56
N GLY A 710 -32.13 7.24 21.93
CA GLY A 710 -32.08 6.82 20.53
C GLY A 710 -31.31 5.54 20.34
N ALA A 711 -31.54 4.91 19.19
CA ALA A 711 -30.72 3.86 18.64
C ALA A 711 -30.35 4.24 17.21
N SER A 712 -29.08 4.15 16.87
CA SER A 712 -28.58 4.57 15.57
C SER A 712 -27.63 3.55 14.95
N LEU A 713 -27.80 3.31 13.65
CA LEU A 713 -26.90 2.54 12.80
C LEU A 713 -26.34 3.48 11.74
N THR A 714 -25.04 3.59 11.65
CA THR A 714 -24.38 4.32 10.56
C THR A 714 -23.33 3.45 9.91
N ILE A 715 -23.33 3.37 8.58
CA ILE A 715 -22.31 2.72 7.76
C ILE A 715 -21.97 3.68 6.62
N ASP A 716 -20.68 4.00 6.44
CA ASP A 716 -20.21 4.87 5.38
C ASP A 716 -18.97 4.28 4.68
N SER A 717 -19.17 3.69 3.52
CA SER A 717 -18.12 3.08 2.70
C SER A 717 -17.75 3.93 1.47
N ARG A 718 -18.27 5.16 1.37
CA ARG A 718 -17.99 6.04 0.24
C ARG A 718 -16.51 6.41 0.19
N ASN A 719 -15.95 6.44 -1.00
CA ASN A 719 -14.56 6.86 -1.23
C ASN A 719 -14.35 8.38 -1.01
N SER A 720 -15.43 9.18 -1.14
CA SER A 720 -15.46 10.62 -0.87
C SER A 720 -16.81 10.98 -0.27
N ALA A 721 -16.86 11.94 0.67
CA ALA A 721 -18.12 12.47 1.18
C ALA A 721 -18.77 13.48 0.22
N GLN A 722 -17.94 14.23 -0.50
CA GLN A 722 -18.35 15.37 -1.30
C GLN A 722 -18.67 15.00 -2.76
N ILE A 723 -17.83 14.15 -3.35
CA ILE A 723 -17.94 13.69 -4.74
C ILE A 723 -17.70 12.18 -4.75
N PRO A 724 -18.66 11.38 -4.24
CA PRO A 724 -18.50 9.94 -4.20
C PRO A 724 -18.60 9.34 -5.61
N THR A 725 -17.66 8.46 -5.93
CA THR A 725 -17.67 7.68 -7.17
C THR A 725 -17.87 6.18 -6.92
N SER A 726 -17.82 5.76 -5.66
CA SER A 726 -18.06 4.37 -5.26
C SER A 726 -18.42 4.27 -3.77
N GLY A 727 -19.09 3.18 -3.41
CA GLY A 727 -19.47 2.87 -2.04
C GLY A 727 -20.80 3.48 -1.62
N SER A 728 -21.23 3.13 -0.42
CA SER A 728 -22.56 3.47 0.08
C SER A 728 -22.51 4.21 1.42
N TYR A 729 -23.58 4.96 1.69
CA TYR A 729 -23.88 5.56 2.98
C TYR A 729 -25.22 5.10 3.47
N THR A 730 -25.29 4.55 4.67
CA THR A 730 -26.55 4.16 5.34
C THR A 730 -26.59 4.76 6.73
N HIS A 731 -27.67 5.43 7.04
CA HIS A 731 -27.96 5.90 8.39
C HIS A 731 -29.40 5.59 8.76
N LEU A 732 -29.60 4.82 9.82
CA LEU A 732 -30.91 4.53 10.40
C LEU A 732 -30.91 5.06 11.83
N SER A 733 -31.98 5.73 12.25
CA SER A 733 -32.14 6.20 13.61
C SER A 733 -33.56 6.06 14.10
N TYR A 734 -33.72 5.63 15.33
CA TYR A 734 -34.94 5.63 16.10
C TYR A 734 -34.71 6.46 17.36
N THR A 735 -35.56 7.43 17.63
CA THR A 735 -35.48 8.30 18.80
C THR A 735 -36.84 8.36 19.50
N VAL A 736 -36.84 8.29 20.80
CA VAL A 736 -38.01 8.43 21.65
C VAL A 736 -37.74 9.43 22.76
N THR A 737 -38.72 10.28 23.01
CA THR A 737 -38.75 11.27 24.10
C THR A 737 -39.93 10.88 25.00
N PRO A 738 -39.70 10.07 26.05
CA PRO A 738 -40.78 9.48 26.85
C PRO A 738 -41.36 10.48 27.87
N GLU A 739 -42.64 10.41 28.10
CA GLU A 739 -43.31 11.25 29.14
C GLU A 739 -42.80 11.02 30.56
N LEU A 740 -42.25 9.80 30.83
CA LEU A 740 -41.77 9.38 32.15
C LEU A 740 -40.58 10.19 32.69
N LEU A 741 -39.93 11.01 31.89
CA LEU A 741 -38.72 11.73 32.23
C LEU A 741 -38.94 13.26 32.33
N ASP A 742 -40.15 13.69 32.65
CA ASP A 742 -40.51 15.11 32.80
C ASP A 742 -40.16 15.97 31.57
N ASN A 743 -40.40 15.42 30.39
CA ASN A 743 -40.18 16.07 29.10
C ASN A 743 -41.33 17.05 28.78
N ASP A 744 -40.96 18.24 28.28
CA ASP A 744 -41.94 19.23 27.81
C ASP A 744 -42.69 18.76 26.55
N ALA A 745 -42.20 17.79 25.84
CA ALA A 745 -42.84 17.13 24.69
C ALA A 745 -42.52 15.65 24.62
N SER A 746 -43.51 14.83 24.27
CA SER A 746 -43.39 13.40 24.08
C SER A 746 -43.63 13.03 22.62
N PHE A 747 -42.67 12.39 21.98
CA PHE A 747 -42.75 11.90 20.60
C PHE A 747 -41.80 10.74 20.35
N TRP A 748 -42.00 10.07 19.25
CA TRP A 748 -41.01 9.17 18.70
C TRP A 748 -40.80 9.43 17.21
N GLN A 749 -39.60 9.17 16.74
CA GLN A 749 -39.19 9.36 15.34
C GLN A 749 -38.35 8.16 14.86
N LEU A 750 -38.69 7.67 13.67
CA LEU A 750 -37.88 6.71 12.95
C LEU A 750 -37.45 7.33 11.62
N SER A 751 -36.14 7.36 11.34
CA SER A 751 -35.66 7.87 10.06
C SER A 751 -34.59 6.96 9.46
N GLY A 752 -34.50 6.96 8.14
CA GLY A 752 -33.49 6.21 7.39
C GLY A 752 -33.04 6.97 6.15
N ILE A 753 -31.75 6.84 5.84
CA ILE A 753 -31.13 7.35 4.62
C ILE A 753 -30.28 6.24 4.05
N HIS A 754 -30.35 6.06 2.75
CA HIS A 754 -29.44 5.20 2.01
C HIS A 754 -29.01 5.87 0.71
N GLU A 755 -27.71 5.84 0.44
CA GLU A 755 -27.09 6.30 -0.81
C GLU A 755 -26.17 5.19 -1.33
N GLU A 756 -26.29 4.84 -2.61
CA GLU A 756 -25.43 3.88 -3.29
C GLU A 756 -24.77 4.54 -4.50
N ASN A 757 -23.43 4.44 -4.60
CA ASN A 757 -22.67 5.01 -5.71
C ASN A 757 -22.07 3.88 -6.54
N ILE A 758 -22.58 3.69 -7.73
CA ILE A 758 -22.26 2.58 -8.64
C ILE A 758 -21.40 3.11 -9.79
N PRO A 759 -20.11 2.73 -9.88
CA PRO A 759 -19.30 3.07 -11.04
C PRO A 759 -19.81 2.30 -12.27
N LEU A 760 -20.21 3.01 -13.33
CA LEU A 760 -20.62 2.47 -14.62
C LEU A 760 -19.48 2.38 -15.63
N GLY A 761 -18.25 2.59 -15.18
CA GLY A 761 -17.03 2.63 -15.96
C GLY A 761 -16.00 3.55 -15.31
N SER A 762 -14.92 3.88 -16.02
CA SER A 762 -13.83 4.71 -15.49
C SER A 762 -14.23 6.18 -15.25
N HIS A 763 -15.25 6.67 -15.94
CA HIS A 763 -15.61 8.09 -15.99
C HIS A 763 -17.05 8.39 -15.56
N THR A 764 -17.89 7.38 -15.36
CA THR A 764 -19.32 7.57 -15.10
C THR A 764 -19.73 6.90 -13.81
N THR A 765 -20.47 7.61 -12.97
CA THR A 765 -21.03 7.09 -11.71
C THR A 765 -22.53 7.33 -11.67
N LEU A 766 -23.29 6.31 -11.31
CA LEU A 766 -24.71 6.39 -10.98
C LEU A 766 -24.86 6.42 -9.46
N GLN A 767 -25.50 7.46 -8.93
CA GLN A 767 -25.90 7.53 -7.52
C GLN A 767 -27.40 7.32 -7.40
N LEU A 768 -27.78 6.37 -6.56
CA LEU A 768 -29.15 6.17 -6.10
C LEU A 768 -29.27 6.63 -4.65
N SER A 769 -30.29 7.39 -4.30
CA SER A 769 -30.49 7.85 -2.94
C SER A 769 -31.96 7.72 -2.53
N GLY A 770 -32.18 7.43 -1.25
CA GLY A 770 -33.48 7.38 -0.65
C GLY A 770 -33.42 7.85 0.80
N ALA A 771 -34.43 8.60 1.22
CA ALA A 771 -34.59 8.94 2.62
C ALA A 771 -36.08 8.88 3.00
N ALA A 772 -36.37 8.37 4.18
CA ALA A 772 -37.70 8.32 4.75
C ALA A 772 -37.67 8.62 6.25
N GLY A 773 -38.71 9.28 6.73
CA GLY A 773 -38.87 9.55 8.16
C GLY A 773 -40.35 9.54 8.54
N ILE A 774 -40.66 8.91 9.66
CA ILE A 774 -42.01 8.88 10.22
C ILE A 774 -41.97 9.19 11.71
N SER A 775 -43.03 9.81 12.23
CA SER A 775 -43.17 10.10 13.66
C SER A 775 -44.51 9.62 14.20
N GLY A 776 -44.59 9.44 15.52
CA GLY A 776 -45.81 8.94 16.21
C GLY A 776 -46.84 9.97 16.52
N SER A 777 -46.42 11.18 16.75
CA SER A 777 -47.24 12.28 17.23
C SER A 777 -46.76 13.63 16.70
N TYR A 778 -47.35 14.71 17.07
CA TYR A 778 -46.86 16.05 16.77
C TYR A 778 -45.44 16.25 17.26
N MET A 779 -44.59 16.71 16.36
CA MET A 779 -43.19 17.01 16.67
C MET A 779 -42.97 18.51 16.83
N PRO A 780 -42.15 18.93 17.83
CA PRO A 780 -41.69 20.31 17.91
C PRO A 780 -40.91 20.73 16.64
N LEU A 781 -40.97 22.01 16.29
CA LEU A 781 -40.27 22.54 15.09
C LEU A 781 -38.80 22.19 15.06
N SER A 782 -38.13 22.14 16.21
CA SER A 782 -36.72 21.77 16.33
C SER A 782 -36.39 20.34 15.87
N GLU A 783 -37.38 19.43 15.86
CA GLU A 783 -37.21 18.01 15.60
C GLU A 783 -37.92 17.55 14.31
N GLN A 784 -38.65 18.45 13.62
CA GLN A 784 -39.30 18.13 12.34
C GLN A 784 -38.32 17.85 11.22
N PHE A 785 -38.78 17.17 10.17
CA PHE A 785 -38.03 16.96 8.97
C PHE A 785 -38.04 18.18 8.06
N PHE A 786 -36.85 18.57 7.57
CA PHE A 786 -36.69 19.66 6.63
C PHE A 786 -36.25 19.10 5.27
N LEU A 787 -36.85 19.57 4.18
CA LEU A 787 -36.57 19.14 2.82
C LEU A 787 -36.44 20.37 1.91
N GLY A 788 -35.41 20.33 1.04
CA GLY A 788 -35.19 21.38 0.04
C GLY A 788 -33.73 21.77 -0.12
N GLY A 789 -33.38 22.31 -1.27
CA GLY A 789 -32.08 22.81 -1.63
C GLY A 789 -31.02 21.70 -1.83
N PRO A 790 -29.74 22.05 -1.83
CA PRO A 790 -28.65 21.10 -2.02
C PRO A 790 -28.44 20.15 -0.83
N GLY A 791 -29.15 20.37 0.28
CA GLY A 791 -29.00 19.64 1.54
C GLY A 791 -27.85 20.15 2.40
N ASN A 792 -28.01 19.98 3.70
CA ASN A 792 -26.98 20.28 4.71
C ASN A 792 -27.14 19.33 5.91
N ALA A 793 -26.51 19.64 7.04
CA ALA A 793 -26.63 18.83 8.26
C ALA A 793 -28.07 18.74 8.82
N TYR A 794 -28.94 19.67 8.47
CA TYR A 794 -30.29 19.80 9.02
C TYR A 794 -31.41 19.52 8.03
N SER A 795 -31.15 19.70 6.72
CA SER A 795 -32.13 19.58 5.67
C SER A 795 -31.70 18.50 4.66
N ARG A 796 -32.65 17.70 4.23
CA ARG A 796 -32.42 16.70 3.20
C ARG A 796 -32.35 17.35 1.83
N ARG A 797 -31.36 16.89 1.03
CA ARG A 797 -31.16 17.35 -0.33
C ARG A 797 -32.42 17.11 -1.17
N PHE A 798 -32.92 18.18 -1.78
CA PHE A 798 -33.99 18.13 -2.77
C PHE A 798 -33.81 19.26 -3.76
N ILE A 799 -33.32 18.94 -4.97
CA ILE A 799 -33.14 19.93 -6.03
C ILE A 799 -34.47 20.41 -6.57
N GLY A 800 -34.51 21.66 -7.05
CA GLY A 800 -35.75 22.28 -7.56
C GLY A 800 -36.60 22.94 -6.50
N LEU A 801 -36.19 22.87 -5.24
CA LEU A 801 -36.75 23.61 -4.10
C LEU A 801 -35.67 24.46 -3.42
N LYS A 802 -36.05 25.58 -2.80
CA LYS A 802 -35.13 26.35 -1.94
C LYS A 802 -34.77 25.56 -0.68
N GLN A 803 -33.71 25.97 0.00
CA GLN A 803 -33.30 25.35 1.24
C GLN A 803 -34.42 25.47 2.30
N ASN A 804 -34.78 24.33 2.93
CA ASN A 804 -35.84 24.25 3.96
C ASN A 804 -37.25 24.65 3.47
N ASP A 805 -37.54 24.60 2.19
CA ASP A 805 -38.86 24.95 1.64
C ASP A 805 -40.01 24.11 2.24
N LEU A 806 -39.77 22.87 2.56
CA LEU A 806 -40.75 21.94 3.10
C LEU A 806 -40.35 21.46 4.49
N ILE A 807 -41.33 21.51 5.41
CA ILE A 807 -41.18 21.11 6.82
C ILE A 807 -42.37 20.24 7.21
N GLY A 808 -42.11 19.12 7.90
CA GLY A 808 -43.19 18.24 8.35
C GLY A 808 -42.77 17.14 9.29
N ASN A 809 -43.75 16.41 9.83
CA ASN A 809 -43.54 15.34 10.79
C ASN A 809 -43.17 14.00 10.10
N ASN A 810 -43.45 13.86 8.81
CA ASN A 810 -43.16 12.65 8.02
C ASN A 810 -42.56 13.07 6.69
N MET A 811 -41.68 12.28 6.15
CA MET A 811 -40.94 12.58 4.92
C MET A 811 -40.66 11.33 4.13
N ALA A 812 -40.70 11.43 2.80
CA ALA A 812 -40.16 10.41 1.91
C ALA A 812 -39.55 11.05 0.66
N THR A 813 -38.32 10.65 0.30
CA THR A 813 -37.65 11.13 -0.91
C THR A 813 -36.89 10.00 -1.59
N ALA A 814 -36.82 10.07 -2.91
CA ALA A 814 -35.94 9.25 -3.75
C ALA A 814 -35.19 10.12 -4.75
N GLY A 815 -33.96 9.82 -5.05
CA GLY A 815 -33.11 10.59 -5.94
C GLY A 815 -32.22 9.71 -6.83
N LEU A 816 -31.96 10.22 -8.01
CA LEU A 816 -31.06 9.64 -9.00
C LEU A 816 -30.11 10.72 -9.49
N GLN A 817 -28.81 10.45 -9.52
CA GLN A 817 -27.80 11.34 -10.07
C GLN A 817 -26.86 10.54 -10.97
N LEU A 818 -26.66 11.04 -12.19
CA LEU A 818 -25.62 10.57 -13.10
C LEU A 818 -24.48 11.61 -13.10
N SER A 819 -23.26 11.14 -12.82
CA SER A 819 -22.06 11.96 -12.82
C SER A 819 -21.11 11.47 -13.91
N TYR A 820 -20.58 12.39 -14.72
CA TYR A 820 -19.58 12.10 -15.74
C TYR A 820 -18.33 12.96 -15.50
N SER A 821 -17.19 12.32 -15.30
CA SER A 821 -15.88 12.95 -15.10
C SER A 821 -15.04 12.76 -16.37
N PRO A 822 -14.85 13.79 -17.20
CA PRO A 822 -14.09 13.67 -18.45
C PRO A 822 -12.62 13.34 -18.16
N PRO A 823 -11.89 12.69 -19.09
CA PRO A 823 -10.48 12.37 -18.94
C PRO A 823 -9.53 13.57 -19.09
N PHE A 824 -10.06 14.76 -19.23
CA PHE A 824 -9.32 16.01 -19.34
C PHE A 824 -9.78 17.00 -18.26
N GLU A 825 -8.88 17.92 -17.89
CA GLU A 825 -9.17 18.93 -16.87
C GLU A 825 -9.70 20.22 -17.52
N ILE A 826 -10.74 20.79 -16.88
CA ILE A 826 -11.24 22.13 -17.19
C ILE A 826 -10.83 23.04 -16.04
N ILE A 827 -9.63 23.63 -16.08
CA ILE A 827 -8.95 24.38 -15.01
C ILE A 827 -8.58 23.45 -13.85
N PHE A 828 -9.56 22.69 -13.31
CA PHE A 828 -9.43 21.64 -12.31
C PHE A 828 -10.21 20.41 -12.76
N PRO A 829 -9.93 19.21 -12.20
CA PRO A 829 -10.75 18.03 -12.43
C PRO A 829 -12.23 18.34 -12.18
N ALA A 830 -13.07 18.07 -13.16
CA ALA A 830 -14.48 18.41 -13.12
C ALA A 830 -15.38 17.19 -13.32
N SER A 831 -16.61 17.26 -12.80
CA SER A 831 -17.66 16.26 -13.03
C SER A 831 -18.95 16.96 -13.41
N PHE A 832 -19.58 16.53 -14.49
CA PHE A 832 -20.91 16.97 -14.89
C PHE A 832 -21.97 16.13 -14.22
N LEU A 833 -23.03 16.79 -13.74
CA LEU A 833 -24.11 16.16 -13.01
C LEU A 833 -25.43 16.28 -13.76
N LEU A 834 -26.19 15.19 -13.81
CA LEU A 834 -27.61 15.19 -14.14
C LEU A 834 -28.35 14.58 -12.96
N GLN A 835 -29.40 15.27 -12.47
CA GLN A 835 -30.03 14.94 -11.22
C GLN A 835 -31.55 14.95 -11.37
N TYR A 836 -32.16 13.97 -10.73
CA TYR A 836 -33.62 13.90 -10.56
C TYR A 836 -33.93 13.45 -9.15
N ASN A 837 -34.99 14.04 -8.57
CA ASN A 837 -35.53 13.54 -7.31
C ASN A 837 -37.05 13.70 -7.26
N ALA A 838 -37.67 12.88 -6.45
CA ALA A 838 -39.08 12.96 -6.13
C ALA A 838 -39.30 12.73 -4.63
N GLY A 839 -40.23 13.45 -4.02
CA GLY A 839 -40.49 13.30 -2.59
C GLY A 839 -41.44 14.38 -2.08
N ASN A 840 -41.74 14.29 -0.82
CA ASN A 840 -42.54 15.30 -0.10
C ASN A 840 -42.36 15.15 1.43
N VAL A 841 -42.90 16.10 2.17
CA VAL A 841 -43.14 16.02 3.62
C VAL A 841 -44.63 16.06 3.90
N TRP A 842 -45.04 15.50 5.04
CA TRP A 842 -46.45 15.44 5.45
C TRP A 842 -46.56 15.71 6.95
N GLU A 843 -47.65 16.36 7.32
CA GLU A 843 -47.94 16.58 8.74
C GLU A 843 -48.42 15.29 9.41
N LYS A 844 -49.36 14.55 8.76
CA LYS A 844 -49.93 13.29 9.27
C LYS A 844 -49.54 12.13 8.36
N ARG A 845 -49.40 10.93 8.94
CA ARG A 845 -49.16 9.71 8.17
C ARG A 845 -50.31 9.37 7.21
N SER A 846 -51.55 9.68 7.60
CA SER A 846 -52.70 9.46 6.72
C SER A 846 -52.62 10.21 5.40
N ASP A 847 -51.86 11.31 5.38
CA ASP A 847 -51.75 12.20 4.22
C ASP A 847 -50.64 11.80 3.27
N MET A 848 -49.84 10.81 3.64
CA MET A 848 -48.76 10.29 2.80
C MET A 848 -49.33 9.65 1.54
N SER A 849 -49.02 10.24 0.38
CA SER A 849 -49.53 9.77 -0.90
C SER A 849 -48.46 9.96 -2.01
N LEU A 850 -48.29 8.96 -2.85
CA LEU A 850 -47.48 9.03 -4.05
C LEU A 850 -48.02 10.00 -5.12
N SER A 851 -49.34 10.31 -5.06
CA SER A 851 -49.95 11.28 -5.99
C SER A 851 -49.65 12.74 -5.67
N ARG A 852 -49.04 13.01 -4.50
CA ARG A 852 -48.68 14.35 -4.05
C ARG A 852 -47.17 14.56 -3.97
N LEU A 853 -46.40 13.84 -4.77
CA LEU A 853 -44.99 14.01 -4.83
C LEU A 853 -44.63 15.27 -5.60
N ILE A 854 -43.63 15.98 -5.08
CA ILE A 854 -42.91 17.03 -5.80
C ILE A 854 -41.72 16.39 -6.49
N HIS A 855 -41.43 16.89 -7.68
CA HIS A 855 -40.33 16.41 -8.51
C HIS A 855 -39.31 17.53 -8.70
N GLY A 856 -38.05 17.19 -8.80
CA GLY A 856 -36.99 18.12 -9.12
C GLY A 856 -36.08 17.55 -10.18
N ILE A 857 -35.69 18.38 -11.15
CA ILE A 857 -34.68 18.05 -12.16
C ILE A 857 -33.62 19.14 -12.14
N GLY A 858 -32.36 18.76 -12.34
CA GLY A 858 -31.26 19.72 -12.37
C GLY A 858 -30.03 19.16 -13.06
N THR A 859 -29.19 20.08 -13.44
CA THR A 859 -27.86 19.78 -13.99
C THR A 859 -26.82 20.66 -13.31
N GLY A 860 -25.56 20.27 -13.36
CA GLY A 860 -24.50 21.06 -12.74
C GLY A 860 -23.11 20.58 -13.08
N ILE A 861 -22.15 21.32 -12.56
CA ILE A 861 -20.72 21.01 -12.65
C ILE A 861 -20.14 21.08 -11.24
N VAL A 862 -19.27 20.14 -10.93
CA VAL A 862 -18.48 20.12 -9.69
C VAL A 862 -17.01 20.12 -10.08
N TRP A 863 -16.24 21.09 -9.62
CA TRP A 863 -14.78 21.14 -9.75
C TRP A 863 -14.12 20.71 -8.44
N ASN A 864 -13.09 19.91 -8.54
CA ASN A 864 -12.26 19.53 -7.38
C ASN A 864 -11.11 20.54 -7.24
N THR A 865 -11.33 21.61 -6.50
CA THR A 865 -10.34 22.68 -6.31
C THR A 865 -9.50 22.49 -5.04
N PRO A 866 -8.32 23.12 -4.91
CA PRO A 866 -7.54 23.09 -3.68
C PRO A 866 -8.25 23.67 -2.44
N ALA A 867 -9.22 24.56 -2.63
CA ALA A 867 -10.04 25.13 -1.55
C ALA A 867 -11.24 24.25 -1.17
N GLY A 868 -11.36 23.07 -1.77
CA GLY A 868 -12.50 22.18 -1.66
C GLY A 868 -13.37 22.19 -2.92
N PRO A 869 -14.42 21.37 -3.00
CA PRO A 869 -15.25 21.28 -4.19
C PRO A 869 -16.00 22.59 -4.46
N ALA A 870 -15.94 23.05 -5.72
CA ALA A 870 -16.79 24.13 -6.21
C ALA A 870 -17.95 23.53 -7.00
N LYS A 871 -19.19 23.83 -6.62
CA LYS A 871 -20.40 23.29 -7.25
C LYS A 871 -21.23 24.41 -7.83
N LEU A 872 -21.65 24.25 -9.08
CA LEU A 872 -22.62 25.12 -9.72
C LEU A 872 -23.75 24.23 -10.27
N THR A 873 -24.98 24.45 -9.78
CA THR A 873 -26.12 23.67 -10.25
C THR A 873 -27.28 24.60 -10.64
N VAL A 874 -28.05 24.14 -11.64
CA VAL A 874 -29.29 24.75 -12.08
C VAL A 874 -30.36 23.70 -11.95
N SER A 875 -31.49 24.07 -11.31
CA SER A 875 -32.55 23.11 -11.06
C SER A 875 -33.92 23.77 -11.14
N LYS A 876 -34.92 22.92 -11.35
CA LYS A 876 -36.32 23.32 -11.41
C LYS A 876 -37.20 22.24 -10.78
N GLY A 877 -38.12 22.66 -9.90
CA GLY A 877 -39.15 21.80 -9.33
C GLY A 877 -40.40 21.76 -10.19
N PHE A 878 -41.15 20.66 -10.09
CA PHE A 878 -42.47 20.56 -10.70
C PHE A 878 -43.36 19.58 -9.93
N ALA A 879 -44.69 19.77 -10.06
CA ALA A 879 -45.70 18.89 -9.47
C ALA A 879 -46.87 18.68 -10.41
N PHE A 880 -47.50 17.50 -10.29
CA PHE A 880 -48.75 17.17 -10.96
C PHE A 880 -49.93 17.47 -10.02
N LEU A 881 -50.68 18.52 -10.32
CA LEU A 881 -51.85 18.91 -9.54
C LEU A 881 -53.13 18.36 -10.19
N ARG A 882 -53.98 17.72 -9.38
CA ARG A 882 -55.33 17.38 -9.77
C ARG A 882 -56.23 18.57 -9.51
N GLU A 883 -57.00 19.00 -10.51
CA GLU A 883 -58.04 20.02 -10.31
C GLU A 883 -59.19 19.41 -9.50
N GLU A 884 -59.65 20.14 -8.43
CA GLU A 884 -60.79 19.72 -7.64
C GLU A 884 -62.03 19.74 -8.54
N GLY A 885 -62.60 18.57 -8.81
CA GLY A 885 -63.80 18.41 -9.59
C GLY A 885 -63.68 17.67 -10.91
N ASP A 886 -62.51 17.51 -11.47
CA ASP A 886 -62.28 16.72 -12.68
C ASP A 886 -61.29 15.59 -12.44
N ARG A 887 -61.74 14.34 -12.57
CA ARG A 887 -60.94 13.14 -12.30
C ARG A 887 -59.89 12.86 -13.39
N GLU A 888 -59.94 13.55 -14.52
CA GLU A 888 -59.10 13.29 -15.67
C GLU A 888 -58.09 14.40 -16.01
N SER A 889 -58.28 15.63 -15.47
CA SER A 889 -57.34 16.74 -15.75
C SER A 889 -56.28 16.87 -14.65
N SER A 890 -55.02 16.68 -15.04
CA SER A 890 -53.86 17.04 -14.20
C SER A 890 -53.11 18.20 -14.86
N SER A 891 -52.95 19.31 -14.14
CA SER A 891 -52.07 20.38 -14.59
C SER A 891 -50.65 20.20 -14.10
N LEU A 892 -49.66 20.40 -14.97
CA LEU A 892 -48.22 20.42 -14.61
C LEU A 892 -47.81 21.83 -14.24
N ARG A 893 -47.34 21.98 -12.99
CA ARG A 893 -46.83 23.27 -12.50
C ARG A 893 -45.35 23.21 -12.18
N PHE A 894 -44.63 24.31 -12.45
CA PHE A 894 -43.20 24.44 -12.30
C PHE A 894 -42.83 25.48 -11.23
N SER A 895 -41.79 25.23 -10.43
CA SER A 895 -41.16 26.25 -9.61
C SER A 895 -40.34 27.23 -10.46
N ASP A 896 -39.80 28.27 -9.82
CA ASP A 896 -38.76 29.08 -10.44
C ASP A 896 -37.50 28.22 -10.74
N THR A 897 -36.72 28.72 -11.71
CA THR A 897 -35.41 28.15 -11.95
C THR A 897 -34.47 28.63 -10.88
N LEU A 898 -33.89 27.67 -10.15
CA LEU A 898 -32.97 27.91 -9.03
C LEU A 898 -31.54 27.67 -9.49
N TRP A 899 -30.70 28.64 -9.20
CA TRP A 899 -29.25 28.51 -9.31
C TRP A 899 -28.70 28.26 -7.92
N TYR A 900 -27.66 27.47 -7.83
CA TYR A 900 -26.97 27.22 -6.57
C TYR A 900 -25.48 27.14 -6.82
N PHE A 901 -24.72 27.93 -6.08
CA PHE A 901 -23.27 27.91 -6.07
C PHE A 901 -22.74 27.61 -4.67
N SER A 902 -21.72 26.76 -4.58
CA SER A 902 -20.96 26.57 -3.33
C SER A 902 -19.49 26.34 -3.62
N LEU A 903 -18.63 26.75 -2.69
CA LEU A 903 -17.20 26.54 -2.70
C LEU A 903 -16.77 26.09 -1.30
N GLY A 904 -15.99 25.03 -1.20
CA GLY A 904 -15.48 24.49 0.07
C GLY A 904 -16.18 23.20 0.50
N HIS A 905 -15.69 22.61 1.58
CA HIS A 905 -16.23 21.37 2.14
C HIS A 905 -17.53 21.62 2.91
N ASP A 906 -18.47 20.68 2.84
CA ASP A 906 -19.68 20.67 3.68
C ASP A 906 -19.28 20.27 5.12
N PHE A 907 -19.53 21.12 6.14
CA PHE A 907 -19.23 20.88 7.54
C PHE A 907 -20.37 21.27 8.49
#